data_7dcd1063550b4b0b7dff8f62453b9400
#
_entry.id   7dcd1063550b4b0b7dff8f62453b9400
#
_cell.length_a   1.000
_cell.length_b   1.000
_cell.length_c   1.000
_cell.angle_alpha   90.00
_cell.angle_beta   90.00
_cell.angle_gamma   90.00
#
_symmetry.space_group_name_H-M   'P 1'
#
loop_
_entity.id
_entity.type
_entity.pdbx_description
1 polymer ?
#
loop_
_entity_poly.entity_id
_entity_poly.type
_entity_poly.pdbx_seq_one_letter_code
_entity_poly.pdbx_strand_id
1 'polypeptide(L)'
;RSGNGNFGKVKVYTTTNPDRSDYTLQGEYDFKEQNAPSKVSFSEGIKATGIKFEVLSGLGDFVSCDEMEFYKTNTDKTLDKQLLTVFTDITCTEIKNNVTNEQIQALPDYFVRIAEAVRDNTYDKWEKEFRIRSYEPYSNIAEWADKLMTKKYSDLDNPTGISVKAGDDIIVLVGDTYGQNISMQCIWETGTEYKQTASSGDVYMLNPGVNKLTMKGEGQLFVMYNTELTSNTAKPIKIHIPLGSGTVNGFFDLKEHKTDEKYAELLKKSTHKYFCIRGEKIMFYFHRNKLLEYVPNNILSAIHLWDNIVGWQQELMGIDDVRPSQVNNHLFAISPEGSYMWASDYQIGFVYTYLGNILLEDNVMAAEDNAWGPAHEIGHVHQAAINWASSTESSNNLFSNFIIYKLGKYKSRGNGLGSVATARYANGQAWYNMGDATHQNEDTETHMRMNWQLWIYYHRCEYKTDFWQTLFKLMREVNMTEGEDPGKKQLEFAKMASKAANQNLTDFFEMWGFFEPVNTTIEQYGTYKYYVSDAMIWEAKEYMAQFPAPKHAFQYIEDRKKSEFPQNDYRYSAVGDVGYYTQFKENQKITKAIKAELAGRKVSIQNGDEAVAFELRENDENGKLLYFSTFTTFEIPSSILMVNAKLYAVQADGKRILL
;
A
#
# COMPACT_ATOMS: atom_id res chain seq x y z
N ARG A 1 16.54 -10.45 -4.33
CA ARG A 1 16.19 -9.56 -5.44
C ARG A 1 15.71 -8.25 -4.85
N SER A 2 16.52 -7.21 -4.95
CA SER A 2 16.20 -5.90 -4.36
C SER A 2 15.26 -5.05 -5.23
N GLY A 3 15.06 -5.47 -6.48
CA GLY A 3 14.29 -4.70 -7.45
C GLY A 3 15.09 -3.63 -8.19
N ASN A 4 16.11 -3.03 -7.59
CA ASN A 4 16.93 -2.05 -8.28
C ASN A 4 17.69 -2.66 -9.45
N GLY A 5 17.57 -2.02 -10.60
CA GLY A 5 18.25 -2.44 -11.83
C GLY A 5 17.52 -3.51 -12.63
N ASN A 6 16.30 -3.90 -12.27
CA ASN A 6 15.48 -4.75 -13.14
C ASN A 6 15.35 -4.12 -14.51
N PHE A 7 15.52 -4.91 -15.57
CA PHE A 7 15.50 -4.39 -16.93
C PHE A 7 14.10 -3.87 -17.31
N GLY A 8 14.07 -2.66 -17.85
CA GLY A 8 12.93 -2.09 -18.55
C GLY A 8 13.05 -2.36 -20.05
N LYS A 9 13.38 -1.34 -20.83
CA LYS A 9 13.55 -1.46 -22.28
C LYS A 9 14.92 -2.03 -22.64
N VAL A 10 14.93 -3.04 -23.50
CA VAL A 10 16.15 -3.78 -23.88
C VAL A 10 16.16 -4.08 -25.38
N LYS A 11 17.28 -3.87 -26.02
CA LYS A 11 17.58 -4.39 -27.37
C LYS A 11 18.39 -5.67 -27.22
N VAL A 12 18.01 -6.71 -27.95
CA VAL A 12 18.68 -7.99 -27.92
C VAL A 12 19.27 -8.31 -29.29
N TYR A 13 20.54 -8.63 -29.28
CA TYR A 13 21.30 -8.93 -30.48
C TYR A 13 21.92 -10.32 -30.39
N THR A 14 22.10 -10.97 -31.54
CA THR A 14 22.83 -12.24 -31.66
C THR A 14 23.96 -12.14 -32.64
N THR A 15 25.00 -12.98 -32.46
CA THR A 15 26.08 -13.19 -33.41
C THR A 15 26.39 -14.68 -33.53
N THR A 16 26.81 -15.10 -34.74
CA THR A 16 27.40 -16.42 -34.98
C THR A 16 28.93 -16.32 -35.07
N ASN A 17 29.48 -15.11 -35.05
CA ASN A 17 30.90 -14.89 -35.17
C ASN A 17 31.63 -15.15 -33.82
N PRO A 18 32.62 -16.05 -33.79
CA PRO A 18 33.41 -16.28 -32.57
C PRO A 18 34.11 -15.02 -32.04
N ASP A 19 34.48 -14.10 -32.94
CA ASP A 19 35.15 -12.85 -32.57
C ASP A 19 34.19 -11.78 -32.01
N ARG A 20 32.89 -12.04 -32.05
CA ARG A 20 31.82 -11.15 -31.55
C ARG A 20 31.91 -9.73 -32.11
N SER A 21 32.34 -9.61 -33.35
CA SER A 21 32.56 -8.33 -34.02
C SER A 21 31.32 -7.79 -34.74
N ASP A 22 30.37 -8.66 -35.03
CA ASP A 22 29.11 -8.34 -35.71
C ASP A 22 27.91 -8.88 -34.92
N TYR A 23 27.00 -7.99 -34.60
CA TYR A 23 25.79 -8.35 -33.90
C TYR A 23 24.56 -7.91 -34.72
N THR A 24 23.64 -8.84 -34.90
CA THR A 24 22.37 -8.57 -35.59
C THR A 24 21.27 -8.37 -34.54
N LEU A 25 20.56 -7.24 -34.64
CA LEU A 25 19.41 -6.96 -33.77
C LEU A 25 18.30 -7.99 -34.04
N GLN A 26 17.84 -8.65 -32.97
CA GLN A 26 16.75 -9.64 -33.02
C GLN A 26 15.42 -9.04 -32.60
N GLY A 27 15.43 -8.03 -31.76
CA GLY A 27 14.22 -7.34 -31.33
C GLY A 27 14.45 -6.34 -30.20
N GLU A 28 13.44 -5.56 -29.95
CA GLU A 28 13.33 -4.66 -28.82
C GLU A 28 12.22 -5.18 -27.89
N TYR A 29 12.51 -5.23 -26.60
CA TYR A 29 11.63 -5.80 -25.58
C TYR A 29 11.47 -4.78 -24.45
N ASP A 30 10.29 -4.77 -23.84
CA ASP A 30 10.03 -3.99 -22.63
C ASP A 30 9.66 -4.94 -21.49
N PHE A 31 10.57 -5.13 -20.54
CA PHE A 31 10.40 -6.02 -19.41
C PHE A 31 9.70 -5.35 -18.22
N LYS A 32 9.31 -4.06 -18.40
CA LYS A 32 8.50 -3.32 -17.43
C LYS A 32 9.12 -3.21 -16.04
N GLU A 33 10.45 -3.35 -15.95
CA GLU A 33 11.20 -3.27 -14.69
C GLU A 33 10.71 -4.26 -13.60
N GLN A 34 10.09 -5.36 -14.02
CA GLN A 34 9.49 -6.35 -13.14
C GLN A 34 10.54 -7.14 -12.36
N ASN A 35 10.19 -7.49 -11.12
CA ASN A 35 10.96 -8.45 -10.31
C ASN A 35 10.56 -9.90 -10.64
N ALA A 36 10.43 -10.21 -11.91
CA ALA A 36 10.06 -11.53 -12.42
C ALA A 36 10.97 -11.92 -13.59
N PRO A 37 11.14 -13.22 -13.88
CA PRO A 37 11.86 -13.65 -15.06
C PRO A 37 11.21 -13.13 -16.33
N SER A 38 12.01 -12.53 -17.18
CA SER A 38 11.61 -12.05 -18.50
C SER A 38 12.15 -12.98 -19.58
N LYS A 39 11.32 -13.33 -20.55
CA LYS A 39 11.67 -14.26 -21.61
C LYS A 39 11.84 -13.55 -22.96
N VAL A 40 12.94 -13.82 -23.63
CA VAL A 40 13.14 -13.48 -25.02
C VAL A 40 13.05 -14.76 -25.86
N SER A 41 12.16 -14.77 -26.83
CA SER A 41 12.05 -15.86 -27.81
C SER A 41 12.54 -15.38 -29.16
N PHE A 42 13.51 -16.07 -29.71
CA PHE A 42 14.01 -15.80 -31.06
C PHE A 42 13.17 -16.51 -32.11
N SER A 43 13.17 -15.98 -33.34
CA SER A 43 12.57 -16.64 -34.49
C SER A 43 13.18 -18.04 -34.72
N GLU A 44 12.39 -18.95 -35.26
CA GLU A 44 12.85 -20.29 -35.55
C GLU A 44 14.06 -20.27 -36.49
N GLY A 45 15.06 -21.10 -36.19
CA GLY A 45 16.28 -21.22 -36.99
C GLY A 45 17.43 -20.28 -36.67
N ILE A 46 17.26 -19.32 -35.70
CA ILE A 46 18.38 -18.49 -35.24
C ILE A 46 19.41 -19.37 -34.53
N LYS A 47 20.65 -19.31 -35.03
CA LYS A 47 21.82 -19.86 -34.36
C LYS A 47 22.63 -18.69 -33.77
N ALA A 48 23.07 -18.83 -32.53
CA ALA A 48 23.88 -17.81 -31.87
C ALA A 48 25.05 -18.48 -31.12
N THR A 49 26.23 -17.88 -31.26
CA THR A 49 27.40 -18.16 -30.43
C THR A 49 27.63 -17.09 -29.38
N GLY A 50 26.96 -15.92 -29.55
CA GLY A 50 26.95 -14.83 -28.60
C GLY A 50 25.63 -14.06 -28.62
N ILE A 51 25.23 -13.60 -27.46
CA ILE A 51 24.05 -12.74 -27.27
C ILE A 51 24.50 -11.46 -26.57
N LYS A 52 24.00 -10.31 -27.03
CA LYS A 52 24.24 -9.02 -26.41
C LYS A 52 22.91 -8.38 -26.01
N PHE A 53 22.83 -7.95 -24.80
CA PHE A 53 21.74 -7.12 -24.28
C PHE A 53 22.21 -5.66 -24.19
N GLU A 54 21.49 -4.77 -24.81
CA GLU A 54 21.66 -3.32 -24.67
C GLU A 54 20.46 -2.80 -23.87
N VAL A 55 20.68 -2.52 -22.58
CA VAL A 55 19.65 -2.06 -21.67
C VAL A 55 19.48 -0.56 -21.83
N LEU A 56 18.27 -0.13 -22.17
CA LEU A 56 17.93 1.28 -22.42
C LEU A 56 17.29 1.94 -21.19
N SER A 57 16.63 1.14 -20.33
CA SER A 57 16.12 1.60 -19.05
C SER A 57 16.15 0.46 -18.02
N GLY A 58 16.24 0.80 -16.75
CA GLY A 58 16.19 -0.12 -15.64
C GLY A 58 15.73 0.58 -14.36
N LEU A 59 15.09 -0.17 -13.48
CA LEU A 59 14.50 0.35 -12.25
C LEU A 59 15.52 1.12 -11.42
N GLY A 60 15.18 2.38 -11.09
CA GLY A 60 16.05 3.28 -10.33
C GLY A 60 17.30 3.73 -11.08
N ASP A 61 17.28 3.73 -12.42
CA ASP A 61 18.41 4.06 -13.29
C ASP A 61 19.65 3.14 -13.12
N PHE A 62 19.43 1.94 -12.57
CA PHE A 62 20.43 0.90 -12.45
C PHE A 62 20.20 -0.21 -13.46
N VAL A 63 21.24 -1.00 -13.68
CA VAL A 63 21.18 -2.22 -14.50
C VAL A 63 21.75 -3.38 -13.68
N SER A 64 20.91 -4.37 -13.41
CA SER A 64 21.33 -5.60 -12.72
C SER A 64 20.66 -6.83 -13.33
N CYS A 65 21.34 -7.94 -13.26
CA CYS A 65 20.81 -9.23 -13.68
C CYS A 65 21.34 -10.30 -12.72
N ASP A 66 20.43 -11.02 -12.08
CA ASP A 66 20.78 -12.08 -11.14
C ASP A 66 21.29 -13.31 -11.88
N GLU A 67 20.56 -13.72 -12.93
CA GLU A 67 20.84 -14.93 -13.69
C GLU A 67 20.32 -14.81 -15.13
N MET A 68 21.03 -15.37 -16.07
CA MET A 68 20.59 -15.55 -17.46
C MET A 68 20.65 -17.02 -17.82
N GLU A 69 19.54 -17.55 -18.26
CA GLU A 69 19.42 -18.94 -18.73
C GLU A 69 19.20 -18.95 -20.24
N PHE A 70 19.87 -19.85 -20.94
CA PHE A 70 19.77 -20.00 -22.37
C PHE A 70 19.23 -21.38 -22.72
N TYR A 71 18.14 -21.41 -23.45
CA TYR A 71 17.47 -22.64 -23.81
C TYR A 71 17.53 -22.85 -25.31
N LYS A 72 17.81 -24.08 -25.71
CA LYS A 72 17.57 -24.53 -27.08
C LYS A 72 16.09 -24.78 -27.24
N THR A 73 15.48 -24.27 -28.31
CA THR A 73 14.10 -24.61 -28.66
C THR A 73 13.96 -26.11 -28.78
N ASN A 74 13.12 -26.71 -27.97
CA ASN A 74 12.76 -28.12 -28.15
C ASN A 74 11.81 -28.24 -29.33
N THR A 75 12.32 -28.68 -30.45
CA THR A 75 11.53 -28.94 -31.65
C THR A 75 10.90 -30.33 -31.64
N ASP A 76 11.27 -31.16 -30.66
CA ASP A 76 10.66 -32.50 -30.51
C ASP A 76 9.28 -32.36 -29.86
N LYS A 77 8.27 -32.40 -30.68
CA LYS A 77 6.86 -32.41 -30.30
C LYS A 77 6.26 -33.82 -30.25
N THR A 78 7.10 -34.87 -30.15
CA THR A 78 6.64 -36.25 -30.14
C THR A 78 5.72 -36.53 -28.97
N LEU A 79 6.09 -36.09 -27.74
CA LEU A 79 5.26 -36.27 -26.55
C LEU A 79 3.95 -35.48 -26.65
N ASP A 80 4.01 -34.23 -27.06
CA ASP A 80 2.79 -33.39 -27.23
C ASP A 80 1.83 -34.05 -28.21
N LYS A 81 2.34 -34.57 -29.36
CA LYS A 81 1.52 -35.29 -30.35
C LYS A 81 0.92 -36.54 -29.77
N GLN A 82 1.69 -37.33 -29.01
CA GLN A 82 1.18 -38.52 -28.33
C GLN A 82 0.05 -38.19 -27.37
N LEU A 83 0.24 -37.20 -26.50
CA LEU A 83 -0.78 -36.74 -25.54
C LEU A 83 -2.06 -36.31 -26.27
N LEU A 84 -1.92 -35.56 -27.35
CA LEU A 84 -3.04 -35.07 -28.16
C LEU A 84 -3.72 -36.16 -28.99
N THR A 85 -3.26 -37.42 -29.02
CA THR A 85 -4.05 -38.55 -29.54
C THR A 85 -5.15 -38.98 -28.59
N VAL A 86 -4.96 -38.74 -27.28
CA VAL A 86 -5.86 -39.18 -26.22
C VAL A 86 -6.62 -37.99 -25.62
N PHE A 87 -5.93 -36.89 -25.31
CA PHE A 87 -6.52 -35.73 -24.62
C PHE A 87 -7.02 -34.66 -25.60
N THR A 88 -8.01 -33.87 -25.15
CA THR A 88 -8.58 -32.75 -25.91
C THR A 88 -7.59 -31.61 -26.08
N ASP A 89 -6.78 -31.34 -25.05
CA ASP A 89 -5.70 -30.36 -25.04
C ASP A 89 -4.48 -30.86 -24.25
N ILE A 90 -3.40 -30.09 -24.32
CA ILE A 90 -2.10 -30.42 -23.69
C ILE A 90 -2.12 -30.41 -22.17
N THR A 91 -3.16 -29.84 -21.54
CA THR A 91 -3.30 -29.87 -20.08
C THR A 91 -3.77 -31.22 -19.55
N CYS A 92 -4.14 -32.15 -20.44
CA CYS A 92 -4.53 -33.52 -20.12
C CYS A 92 -5.67 -33.63 -19.10
N THR A 93 -6.67 -32.72 -19.19
CA THR A 93 -7.79 -32.66 -18.23
C THR A 93 -9.05 -33.34 -18.74
N GLU A 94 -9.14 -33.57 -20.03
CA GLU A 94 -10.28 -34.22 -20.69
C GLU A 94 -9.82 -35.18 -21.78
N ILE A 95 -10.50 -36.30 -21.89
CA ILE A 95 -10.24 -37.31 -22.91
C ILE A 95 -11.16 -37.09 -24.11
N LYS A 96 -10.63 -37.25 -25.31
CA LYS A 96 -11.40 -37.20 -26.55
C LYS A 96 -12.45 -38.31 -26.60
N ASN A 97 -13.55 -38.07 -27.28
CA ASN A 97 -14.55 -39.09 -27.54
C ASN A 97 -13.96 -40.27 -28.34
N ASN A 98 -14.37 -41.48 -28.01
CA ASN A 98 -13.98 -42.71 -28.69
C ASN A 98 -12.49 -43.13 -28.60
N VAL A 99 -11.77 -42.65 -27.58
CA VAL A 99 -10.41 -43.11 -27.28
C VAL A 99 -10.45 -44.55 -26.80
N THR A 100 -9.63 -45.40 -27.41
CA THR A 100 -9.54 -46.81 -27.04
C THR A 100 -8.55 -47.03 -25.90
N ASN A 101 -8.67 -48.20 -25.23
CA ASN A 101 -7.74 -48.53 -24.15
C ASN A 101 -6.30 -48.69 -24.68
N GLU A 102 -6.13 -49.25 -25.90
CA GLU A 102 -4.84 -49.38 -26.56
C GLU A 102 -4.17 -48.03 -26.79
N GLN A 103 -4.95 -46.97 -27.14
CA GLN A 103 -4.42 -45.61 -27.29
C GLN A 103 -3.95 -45.05 -25.96
N ILE A 104 -4.69 -45.30 -24.88
CA ILE A 104 -4.27 -44.86 -23.53
C ILE A 104 -2.98 -45.57 -23.13
N GLN A 105 -2.93 -46.89 -23.28
CA GLN A 105 -1.75 -47.70 -22.91
C GLN A 105 -0.51 -47.42 -23.78
N ALA A 106 -0.66 -46.77 -24.92
CA ALA A 106 0.45 -46.34 -25.76
C ALA A 106 1.12 -45.03 -25.26
N LEU A 107 0.52 -44.34 -24.28
CA LEU A 107 1.15 -43.18 -23.63
C LEU A 107 2.30 -43.60 -22.70
N PRO A 108 3.24 -42.70 -22.36
CA PRO A 108 4.16 -42.95 -21.25
C PRO A 108 3.41 -43.27 -19.95
N ASP A 109 3.91 -44.20 -19.14
CA ASP A 109 3.26 -44.71 -17.91
C ASP A 109 2.69 -43.64 -16.98
N TYR A 110 3.38 -42.52 -16.87
CA TYR A 110 2.93 -41.36 -16.06
C TYR A 110 1.60 -40.80 -16.58
N PHE A 111 1.46 -40.66 -17.89
CA PHE A 111 0.26 -40.12 -18.54
C PHE A 111 -0.86 -41.14 -18.68
N VAL A 112 -0.53 -42.44 -18.72
CA VAL A 112 -1.53 -43.51 -18.63
C VAL A 112 -2.35 -43.36 -17.37
N ARG A 113 -1.70 -43.18 -16.23
CA ARG A 113 -2.39 -42.98 -14.93
C ARG A 113 -3.30 -41.75 -14.90
N ILE A 114 -2.87 -40.67 -15.52
CA ILE A 114 -3.70 -39.43 -15.65
C ILE A 114 -4.91 -39.76 -16.55
N ALA A 115 -4.70 -40.38 -17.70
CA ALA A 115 -5.77 -40.71 -18.65
C ALA A 115 -6.81 -41.65 -18.03
N GLU A 116 -6.37 -42.67 -17.31
CA GLU A 116 -7.27 -43.58 -16.59
C GLU A 116 -8.07 -42.86 -15.51
N ALA A 117 -7.40 -42.02 -14.70
CA ALA A 117 -8.08 -41.27 -13.65
C ALA A 117 -9.12 -40.29 -14.21
N VAL A 118 -8.84 -39.64 -15.34
CA VAL A 118 -9.79 -38.74 -16.02
C VAL A 118 -10.94 -39.55 -16.66
N ARG A 119 -10.65 -40.66 -17.40
CA ARG A 119 -11.65 -41.49 -18.04
C ARG A 119 -12.63 -42.10 -17.04
N ASP A 120 -12.10 -42.66 -15.95
CA ASP A 120 -12.87 -43.41 -14.96
C ASP A 120 -13.47 -42.49 -13.87
N ASN A 121 -13.23 -41.17 -14.00
CA ASN A 121 -13.65 -40.14 -13.02
C ASN A 121 -13.23 -40.51 -11.59
N THR A 122 -12.03 -41.05 -11.44
CA THR A 122 -11.44 -41.43 -10.15
C THR A 122 -10.48 -40.40 -9.60
N TYR A 123 -10.32 -39.26 -10.29
CA TYR A 123 -9.52 -38.15 -9.79
C TYR A 123 -10.16 -37.60 -8.50
N ASP A 124 -9.45 -37.69 -7.40
CA ASP A 124 -9.96 -37.17 -6.10
C ASP A 124 -10.39 -35.72 -6.22
N LYS A 125 -11.54 -35.37 -5.65
CA LYS A 125 -12.12 -34.01 -5.79
C LYS A 125 -11.23 -32.94 -5.17
N TRP A 126 -10.61 -33.24 -4.02
CA TRP A 126 -9.68 -32.35 -3.34
C TRP A 126 -8.42 -32.12 -4.18
N GLU A 127 -7.84 -33.20 -4.71
CA GLU A 127 -6.69 -33.10 -5.60
C GLU A 127 -7.03 -32.33 -6.88
N LYS A 128 -8.16 -32.64 -7.51
CA LYS A 128 -8.58 -32.03 -8.76
C LYS A 128 -8.81 -30.51 -8.63
N GLU A 129 -9.41 -30.09 -7.51
CA GLU A 129 -9.74 -28.67 -7.23
C GLU A 129 -8.51 -27.75 -7.31
N PHE A 130 -7.35 -28.21 -6.82
CA PHE A 130 -6.13 -27.40 -6.78
C PHE A 130 -5.12 -27.77 -7.87
N ARG A 131 -5.18 -28.97 -8.42
CA ARG A 131 -4.27 -29.40 -9.49
C ARG A 131 -4.65 -28.89 -10.87
N ILE A 132 -5.92 -28.65 -11.13
CA ILE A 132 -6.45 -28.19 -12.42
C ILE A 132 -7.11 -26.83 -12.22
N ARG A 133 -6.42 -25.76 -12.64
CA ARG A 133 -6.93 -24.42 -12.44
C ARG A 133 -6.68 -23.53 -13.65
N SER A 134 -7.52 -22.50 -13.78
CA SER A 134 -7.27 -21.36 -14.67
C SER A 134 -6.74 -20.19 -13.83
N TYR A 135 -5.60 -19.66 -14.23
CA TYR A 135 -4.93 -18.57 -13.54
C TYR A 135 -5.18 -17.26 -14.26
N GLU A 136 -5.68 -16.29 -13.51
CA GLU A 136 -6.04 -14.98 -14.03
C GLU A 136 -4.80 -14.09 -14.24
N PRO A 137 -4.85 -13.16 -15.20
CA PRO A 137 -3.83 -12.12 -15.33
C PRO A 137 -3.96 -11.08 -14.22
N TYR A 138 -2.81 -10.61 -13.74
CA TYR A 138 -2.71 -9.49 -12.81
C TYR A 138 -1.89 -8.36 -13.41
N SER A 139 -2.10 -7.16 -12.92
CA SER A 139 -1.42 -5.97 -13.43
C SER A 139 0.07 -5.96 -13.08
N ASN A 140 0.82 -5.17 -13.83
CA ASN A 140 2.25 -4.98 -13.63
C ASN A 140 2.50 -4.09 -12.41
N ILE A 141 2.94 -4.68 -11.30
CA ILE A 141 3.03 -4.01 -10.01
C ILE A 141 4.03 -2.85 -9.98
N ALA A 142 5.17 -2.96 -10.65
CA ALA A 142 6.16 -1.89 -10.65
C ALA A 142 5.63 -0.64 -11.38
N GLU A 143 5.09 -0.83 -12.57
CA GLU A 143 4.50 0.25 -13.36
C GLU A 143 3.36 0.96 -12.63
N TRP A 144 2.51 0.20 -11.94
CA TRP A 144 1.37 0.77 -11.23
C TRP A 144 1.76 1.38 -9.89
N ALA A 145 2.77 0.85 -9.19
CA ALA A 145 3.32 1.50 -8.01
C ALA A 145 3.84 2.90 -8.33
N ASP A 146 4.56 3.06 -9.44
CA ASP A 146 5.03 4.37 -9.91
C ASP A 146 3.86 5.29 -10.28
N LYS A 147 2.91 4.82 -11.09
CA LYS A 147 1.75 5.62 -11.51
C LYS A 147 0.88 6.08 -10.34
N LEU A 148 0.69 5.23 -9.36
CA LEU A 148 -0.16 5.51 -8.19
C LEU A 148 0.60 6.11 -7.02
N MET A 149 1.93 6.17 -7.10
CA MET A 149 2.81 6.56 -6.00
C MET A 149 2.48 5.76 -4.73
N THR A 150 2.62 4.43 -4.84
CA THR A 150 2.46 3.48 -3.73
C THR A 150 3.72 2.65 -3.58
N LYS A 151 3.85 1.92 -2.48
CA LYS A 151 4.74 0.75 -2.47
C LYS A 151 4.18 -0.32 -3.41
N LYS A 152 5.04 -1.22 -3.85
CA LYS A 152 4.63 -2.34 -4.72
C LYS A 152 3.73 -3.28 -3.93
N TYR A 153 2.58 -3.61 -4.51
CA TYR A 153 1.73 -4.71 -4.05
C TYR A 153 2.43 -6.05 -4.35
N SER A 154 1.80 -7.17 -4.06
CA SER A 154 2.38 -8.47 -4.36
C SER A 154 2.22 -8.86 -5.83
N ASP A 155 3.15 -9.67 -6.33
CA ASP A 155 3.04 -10.41 -7.58
C ASP A 155 2.62 -11.89 -7.36
N LEU A 156 2.34 -12.26 -6.10
CA LEU A 156 1.90 -13.60 -5.71
C LEU A 156 0.38 -13.76 -5.70
N ASP A 157 -0.30 -13.15 -6.65
CA ASP A 157 -1.78 -13.09 -6.70
C ASP A 157 -2.44 -14.45 -7.01
N ASN A 158 -1.68 -15.41 -7.57
CA ASN A 158 -2.18 -16.70 -8.02
C ASN A 158 -1.60 -17.88 -7.20
N PRO A 159 -2.09 -18.14 -5.99
CA PRO A 159 -1.69 -19.34 -5.23
C PRO A 159 -2.13 -20.61 -5.95
N THR A 160 -1.29 -21.65 -5.92
CA THR A 160 -1.66 -22.96 -6.44
C THR A 160 -2.33 -23.85 -5.41
N GLY A 161 -2.04 -23.61 -4.13
CA GLY A 161 -2.42 -24.51 -3.04
C GLY A 161 -1.59 -25.80 -3.01
N ILE A 162 -0.44 -25.82 -3.69
CA ILE A 162 0.47 -26.98 -3.77
C ILE A 162 1.81 -26.59 -3.17
N SER A 163 2.33 -27.41 -2.29
CA SER A 163 3.67 -27.28 -1.73
C SER A 163 4.61 -28.35 -2.28
N VAL A 164 5.90 -28.03 -2.26
CA VAL A 164 6.99 -28.88 -2.76
C VAL A 164 8.14 -28.91 -1.77
N LYS A 165 9.03 -29.87 -1.94
CA LYS A 165 10.31 -29.98 -1.21
C LYS A 165 11.48 -29.81 -2.17
N ALA A 166 12.61 -29.40 -1.62
CA ALA A 166 13.85 -29.36 -2.39
C ALA A 166 14.18 -30.77 -2.96
N GLY A 167 14.49 -30.81 -4.25
CA GLY A 167 14.76 -32.05 -4.97
C GLY A 167 13.52 -32.75 -5.56
N ASP A 168 12.31 -32.26 -5.31
CA ASP A 168 11.11 -32.79 -5.96
C ASP A 168 11.17 -32.54 -7.48
N ASP A 169 10.92 -33.58 -8.26
CA ASP A 169 10.64 -33.45 -9.69
C ASP A 169 9.14 -33.34 -9.90
N ILE A 170 8.69 -32.21 -10.46
CA ILE A 170 7.27 -31.98 -10.74
C ILE A 170 7.01 -31.82 -12.24
N ILE A 171 5.83 -32.20 -12.66
CA ILE A 171 5.31 -31.94 -14.00
C ILE A 171 4.28 -30.83 -13.93
N VAL A 172 4.38 -29.88 -14.85
CA VAL A 172 3.41 -28.79 -15.01
C VAL A 172 2.97 -28.73 -16.45
N LEU A 173 1.69 -28.98 -16.70
CA LEU A 173 1.07 -28.95 -18.02
C LEU A 173 0.41 -27.60 -18.22
N VAL A 174 0.91 -26.83 -19.17
CA VAL A 174 0.46 -25.43 -19.41
C VAL A 174 -0.27 -25.36 -20.74
N GLY A 175 -1.46 -24.82 -20.71
CA GLY A 175 -2.26 -24.54 -21.90
C GLY A 175 -1.68 -23.42 -22.76
N ASP A 176 -2.53 -22.83 -23.60
CA ASP A 176 -2.14 -21.67 -24.39
C ASP A 176 -1.84 -20.48 -23.47
N THR A 177 -0.68 -19.88 -23.60
CA THR A 177 -0.29 -18.68 -22.86
C THR A 177 -0.64 -17.39 -23.60
N TYR A 178 -1.22 -17.47 -24.78
CA TYR A 178 -1.54 -16.33 -25.64
C TYR A 178 -0.33 -15.40 -25.90
N GLY A 179 0.89 -15.96 -25.85
CA GLY A 179 2.13 -15.21 -25.98
C GLY A 179 2.60 -14.50 -24.71
N GLN A 180 1.91 -14.71 -23.59
CA GLN A 180 2.29 -14.14 -22.30
C GLN A 180 3.46 -14.89 -21.66
N ASN A 181 4.26 -14.15 -20.89
CA ASN A 181 5.31 -14.72 -20.05
C ASN A 181 4.71 -15.24 -18.74
N ILE A 182 4.85 -16.51 -18.50
CA ILE A 182 4.33 -17.18 -17.30
C ILE A 182 5.48 -17.85 -16.58
N SER A 183 5.50 -17.72 -15.27
CA SER A 183 6.45 -18.45 -14.43
C SER A 183 5.77 -18.98 -13.18
N MET A 184 6.48 -19.81 -12.45
CA MET A 184 6.05 -20.35 -11.16
C MET A 184 7.11 -19.99 -10.12
N GLN A 185 6.69 -19.47 -8.99
CA GLN A 185 7.59 -19.18 -7.87
C GLN A 185 7.32 -20.14 -6.72
N CYS A 186 8.39 -20.76 -6.22
CA CYS A 186 8.38 -21.42 -4.92
C CYS A 186 8.89 -20.40 -3.89
N ILE A 187 8.01 -19.90 -3.00
CA ILE A 187 8.42 -18.94 -1.99
C ILE A 187 9.26 -19.63 -0.90
N TRP A 188 10.33 -18.96 -0.48
CA TRP A 188 11.18 -19.46 0.60
C TRP A 188 10.52 -19.26 1.96
N GLU A 189 10.35 -20.36 2.67
CA GLU A 189 9.76 -20.38 4.01
C GLU A 189 10.78 -20.74 5.09
N THR A 190 12.03 -20.94 4.69
CA THR A 190 13.15 -21.24 5.57
C THR A 190 13.93 -20.00 5.91
N GLY A 191 14.07 -19.68 7.17
CA GLY A 191 14.94 -18.59 7.64
C GLY A 191 14.34 -17.79 8.76
N THR A 192 15.15 -16.88 9.23
CA THR A 192 14.80 -15.93 10.27
C THR A 192 13.70 -14.98 9.83
N GLU A 193 13.04 -14.38 10.77
CA GLU A 193 11.87 -13.51 10.79
C GLU A 193 11.63 -12.60 9.59
N TYR A 194 12.70 -12.16 8.93
CA TYR A 194 12.66 -11.17 7.84
C TYR A 194 12.72 -11.78 6.42
N LYS A 195 12.84 -13.10 6.27
CA LYS A 195 13.09 -13.74 4.98
C LYS A 195 11.89 -14.43 4.34
N GLN A 196 10.74 -14.38 4.99
CA GLN A 196 9.49 -14.83 4.38
C GLN A 196 8.92 -13.74 3.49
N THR A 197 9.65 -13.33 2.48
CA THR A 197 9.21 -12.26 1.62
C THR A 197 8.52 -12.83 0.39
N ALA A 198 7.38 -12.27 0.03
CA ALA A 198 6.68 -12.57 -1.20
C ALA A 198 7.57 -12.40 -2.46
N SER A 199 8.63 -11.62 -2.34
CA SER A 199 9.62 -11.42 -3.39
C SER A 199 10.80 -12.40 -3.37
N SER A 200 10.83 -13.37 -2.43
CA SER A 200 11.93 -14.31 -2.26
C SER A 200 11.51 -15.72 -2.64
N GLY A 201 12.32 -16.38 -3.43
CA GLY A 201 12.08 -17.77 -3.82
C GLY A 201 12.71 -18.11 -5.16
N ASP A 202 12.64 -19.41 -5.47
CA ASP A 202 13.09 -19.89 -6.76
C ASP A 202 11.98 -19.72 -7.80
N VAL A 203 12.34 -19.21 -8.96
CA VAL A 203 11.41 -18.97 -10.06
C VAL A 203 11.72 -19.88 -11.23
N TYR A 204 10.67 -20.47 -11.78
CA TYR A 204 10.73 -21.42 -12.87
C TYR A 204 9.88 -20.92 -14.05
N MET A 205 10.51 -20.71 -15.20
CA MET A 205 9.79 -20.32 -16.42
C MET A 205 8.89 -21.44 -16.89
N LEU A 206 7.67 -21.10 -17.27
CA LEU A 206 6.70 -22.03 -17.83
C LEU A 206 6.51 -21.76 -19.33
N ASN A 207 6.49 -22.85 -20.10
CA ASN A 207 6.19 -22.81 -21.53
C ASN A 207 4.88 -23.55 -21.81
N PRO A 208 4.13 -23.22 -22.88
CA PRO A 208 3.01 -24.03 -23.32
C PRO A 208 3.44 -25.49 -23.51
N GLY A 209 2.63 -26.42 -23.03
CA GLY A 209 2.92 -27.85 -23.08
C GLY A 209 3.46 -28.45 -21.79
N VAL A 210 4.29 -29.46 -21.89
CA VAL A 210 4.84 -30.21 -20.76
C VAL A 210 6.08 -29.52 -20.22
N ASN A 211 6.06 -29.11 -18.94
CA ASN A 211 7.23 -28.61 -18.21
C ASN A 211 7.62 -29.67 -17.16
N LYS A 212 8.89 -30.06 -17.12
CA LYS A 212 9.48 -30.82 -16.03
C LYS A 212 10.41 -29.92 -15.23
N LEU A 213 10.13 -29.76 -13.93
CA LEU A 213 10.86 -28.85 -13.04
C LEU A 213 11.43 -29.64 -11.87
N THR A 214 12.69 -29.39 -11.53
CA THR A 214 13.30 -29.90 -10.30
C THR A 214 13.36 -28.74 -9.28
N MET A 215 12.71 -28.94 -8.14
CA MET A 215 12.57 -27.89 -7.13
C MET A 215 13.89 -27.66 -6.41
N LYS A 216 14.34 -26.40 -6.36
CA LYS A 216 15.57 -25.99 -5.65
C LYS A 216 15.30 -25.78 -4.15
N GLY A 217 14.10 -25.37 -3.79
CA GLY A 217 13.69 -25.04 -2.42
C GLY A 217 12.41 -25.73 -1.97
N GLU A 218 12.07 -25.55 -0.70
CA GLU A 218 10.84 -26.02 -0.08
C GLU A 218 9.88 -24.83 0.15
N GLY A 219 8.60 -25.01 -0.17
CA GLY A 219 7.57 -24.01 0.04
C GLY A 219 6.32 -24.21 -0.80
N GLN A 220 5.42 -23.23 -0.76
CA GLN A 220 4.24 -23.22 -1.62
C GLN A 220 4.53 -22.59 -2.98
N LEU A 221 3.82 -23.06 -4.00
CA LEU A 221 3.95 -22.62 -5.38
C LEU A 221 2.89 -21.55 -5.70
N PHE A 222 3.34 -20.51 -6.40
CA PHE A 222 2.50 -19.46 -6.96
C PHE A 222 2.75 -19.32 -8.46
N VAL A 223 1.70 -19.11 -9.25
CA VAL A 223 1.84 -18.80 -10.68
C VAL A 223 2.00 -17.29 -10.82
N MET A 224 3.08 -16.87 -11.47
CA MET A 224 3.38 -15.49 -11.76
C MET A 224 2.85 -15.13 -13.14
N TYR A 225 1.79 -14.33 -13.18
CA TYR A 225 1.17 -13.89 -14.41
C TYR A 225 0.79 -12.42 -14.33
N ASN A 226 1.77 -11.55 -14.63
CA ASN A 226 1.60 -10.11 -14.61
C ASN A 226 1.68 -9.55 -16.04
N THR A 227 0.69 -8.76 -16.43
CA THR A 227 0.58 -8.19 -17.76
C THR A 227 -0.29 -6.94 -17.75
N GLU A 228 -0.37 -6.24 -18.88
CA GLU A 228 -1.34 -5.17 -19.09
C GLU A 228 -2.75 -5.77 -19.24
N LEU A 229 -3.64 -5.50 -18.28
CA LEU A 229 -4.99 -6.10 -18.23
C LEU A 229 -5.89 -5.70 -19.39
N THR A 230 -5.64 -4.56 -20.01
CA THR A 230 -6.39 -4.07 -21.18
C THR A 230 -5.98 -4.76 -22.49
N SER A 231 -4.92 -5.57 -22.46
CA SER A 231 -4.49 -6.36 -23.62
C SER A 231 -5.50 -7.46 -23.95
N ASN A 232 -5.77 -7.66 -25.22
CA ASN A 232 -6.64 -8.75 -25.71
C ASN A 232 -6.01 -10.16 -25.51
N THR A 233 -4.72 -10.23 -25.15
CA THR A 233 -3.99 -11.45 -24.82
C THR A 233 -3.96 -11.73 -23.32
N ALA A 234 -4.44 -10.80 -22.47
CA ALA A 234 -4.59 -10.99 -21.04
C ALA A 234 -5.82 -11.88 -20.73
N LYS A 235 -5.63 -13.19 -20.90
CA LYS A 235 -6.69 -14.20 -20.74
C LYS A 235 -6.28 -15.23 -19.69
N PRO A 236 -7.24 -15.84 -18.97
CA PRO A 236 -6.94 -16.92 -18.04
C PRO A 236 -6.19 -18.07 -18.71
N ILE A 237 -5.16 -18.57 -18.04
CA ILE A 237 -4.31 -19.66 -18.55
C ILE A 237 -4.57 -20.91 -17.73
N LYS A 238 -4.98 -21.98 -18.42
CA LYS A 238 -5.23 -23.27 -17.80
C LYS A 238 -3.91 -23.99 -17.54
N ILE A 239 -3.71 -24.39 -16.29
CA ILE A 239 -2.54 -25.15 -15.85
C ILE A 239 -3.01 -26.38 -15.08
N HIS A 240 -2.37 -27.51 -15.33
CA HIS A 240 -2.55 -28.75 -14.59
C HIS A 240 -1.21 -29.17 -13.98
N ILE A 241 -1.17 -29.32 -12.67
CA ILE A 241 -0.05 -29.88 -11.90
C ILE A 241 -0.46 -31.28 -11.47
N PRO A 242 -0.13 -32.37 -12.25
CA PRO A 242 -0.76 -33.67 -12.08
C PRO A 242 -0.38 -34.36 -10.77
N LEU A 243 -1.09 -35.45 -10.49
CA LEU A 243 -0.80 -36.35 -9.35
C LEU A 243 0.67 -36.78 -9.34
N GLY A 244 1.28 -36.78 -8.15
CA GLY A 244 2.70 -37.04 -7.94
C GLY A 244 3.60 -35.83 -8.09
N SER A 245 3.04 -34.66 -8.45
CA SER A 245 3.76 -33.37 -8.49
C SER A 245 3.37 -32.51 -7.29
N GLY A 246 4.20 -32.51 -6.25
CA GLY A 246 3.95 -31.80 -4.99
C GLY A 246 2.75 -32.31 -4.18
N THR A 247 2.48 -31.67 -3.06
CA THR A 247 1.40 -32.00 -2.12
C THR A 247 0.34 -30.92 -2.12
N VAL A 248 -0.94 -31.31 -2.28
CA VAL A 248 -2.06 -30.37 -2.20
C VAL A 248 -2.34 -29.99 -0.75
N ASN A 249 -2.27 -28.71 -0.46
CA ASN A 249 -2.65 -28.07 0.81
C ASN A 249 -3.93 -27.25 0.68
N GLY A 250 -4.28 -26.89 -0.54
CA GLY A 250 -5.39 -25.99 -0.81
C GLY A 250 -5.12 -24.55 -0.35
N PHE A 251 -6.07 -23.70 -0.62
CA PHE A 251 -6.17 -22.33 -0.12
C PHE A 251 -7.63 -21.89 -0.15
N PHE A 252 -7.98 -20.87 0.62
CA PHE A 252 -9.30 -20.28 0.54
C PHE A 252 -9.31 -19.10 -0.43
N ASP A 253 -10.28 -19.06 -1.31
CA ASP A 253 -10.55 -17.96 -2.24
C ASP A 253 -11.98 -17.46 -2.06
N LEU A 254 -12.12 -16.23 -1.62
CA LEU A 254 -13.44 -15.63 -1.37
C LEU A 254 -14.34 -15.67 -2.60
N LYS A 255 -13.76 -15.48 -3.80
CA LYS A 255 -14.51 -15.50 -5.08
C LYS A 255 -15.11 -16.87 -5.39
N GLU A 256 -14.40 -17.96 -5.05
CA GLU A 256 -14.78 -19.34 -5.40
C GLU A 256 -15.53 -20.04 -4.25
N HIS A 257 -15.00 -19.95 -3.04
CA HIS A 257 -15.41 -20.78 -1.90
C HIS A 257 -16.56 -20.21 -1.08
N LYS A 258 -16.63 -18.91 -0.92
CA LYS A 258 -17.76 -18.07 -0.45
C LYS A 258 -18.36 -18.39 0.93
N THR A 259 -17.95 -19.46 1.62
CA THR A 259 -18.54 -19.84 2.90
C THR A 259 -17.49 -20.20 3.96
N ASP A 260 -17.86 -20.00 5.22
CA ASP A 260 -17.03 -20.37 6.38
C ASP A 260 -16.88 -21.89 6.52
N GLU A 261 -17.88 -22.67 6.14
CA GLU A 261 -17.81 -24.14 6.15
C GLU A 261 -16.75 -24.64 5.18
N LYS A 262 -16.70 -24.06 3.96
CA LYS A 262 -15.68 -24.42 2.97
C LYS A 262 -14.28 -24.00 3.45
N TYR A 263 -14.14 -22.83 4.05
CA TYR A 263 -12.89 -22.42 4.68
C TYR A 263 -12.42 -23.43 5.74
N ALA A 264 -13.31 -23.80 6.67
CA ALA A 264 -12.99 -24.75 7.73
C ALA A 264 -12.58 -26.13 7.17
N GLU A 265 -13.28 -26.61 6.12
CA GLU A 265 -12.89 -27.83 5.41
C GLU A 265 -11.48 -27.75 4.84
N LEU A 266 -11.18 -26.66 4.12
CA LEU A 266 -9.90 -26.44 3.47
C LEU A 266 -8.76 -26.33 4.49
N LEU A 267 -8.95 -25.50 5.54
CA LEU A 267 -7.96 -25.31 6.60
C LEU A 267 -7.66 -26.61 7.33
N LYS A 268 -8.68 -27.41 7.61
CA LYS A 268 -8.54 -28.72 8.30
C LYS A 268 -7.74 -29.70 7.44
N LYS A 269 -7.97 -29.76 6.13
CA LYS A 269 -7.29 -30.66 5.20
C LYS A 269 -5.86 -30.24 4.91
N SER A 270 -5.54 -28.97 5.01
CA SER A 270 -4.18 -28.46 4.76
C SER A 270 -3.19 -29.04 5.79
N THR A 271 -1.95 -29.25 5.39
CA THR A 271 -0.88 -29.78 6.26
C THR A 271 0.34 -28.89 6.32
N HIS A 272 0.41 -27.90 5.43
CA HIS A 272 1.52 -26.97 5.36
C HIS A 272 1.54 -25.99 6.54
N LYS A 273 2.71 -25.43 6.86
CA LYS A 273 2.90 -24.47 7.97
C LYS A 273 2.06 -23.19 7.79
N TYR A 274 1.93 -22.75 6.56
CA TYR A 274 1.15 -21.55 6.20
C TYR A 274 -0.07 -21.93 5.37
N PHE A 275 -1.12 -21.13 5.51
CA PHE A 275 -2.34 -21.26 4.74
C PHE A 275 -2.70 -19.93 4.09
N CYS A 276 -2.99 -19.97 2.78
CA CYS A 276 -3.33 -18.79 2.01
C CYS A 276 -4.85 -18.55 2.03
N ILE A 277 -5.24 -17.29 2.23
CA ILE A 277 -6.64 -16.82 2.19
C ILE A 277 -6.67 -15.61 1.28
N ARG A 278 -7.29 -15.76 0.10
CA ARG A 278 -7.41 -14.69 -0.90
C ARG A 278 -8.75 -13.99 -0.79
N GLY A 279 -8.76 -12.69 -0.45
CA GLY A 279 -9.90 -11.79 -0.52
C GLY A 279 -10.04 -11.13 -1.88
N GLU A 280 -10.67 -9.97 -1.93
CA GLU A 280 -10.79 -9.15 -3.14
C GLU A 280 -9.63 -8.15 -3.32
N LYS A 281 -9.06 -7.68 -2.21
CA LYS A 281 -8.01 -6.65 -2.19
C LYS A 281 -6.80 -7.03 -1.35
N ILE A 282 -6.98 -7.95 -0.41
CA ILE A 282 -5.92 -8.44 0.47
C ILE A 282 -5.83 -9.96 0.41
N MET A 283 -4.63 -10.46 0.56
CA MET A 283 -4.34 -11.89 0.67
C MET A 283 -3.57 -12.14 1.95
N PHE A 284 -4.07 -13.07 2.78
CA PHE A 284 -3.38 -13.54 3.99
C PHE A 284 -2.58 -14.79 3.70
N TYR A 285 -1.33 -14.80 4.10
CA TYR A 285 -0.45 -15.96 4.11
C TYR A 285 0.02 -16.20 5.54
N PHE A 286 -0.83 -16.83 6.33
CA PHE A 286 -0.71 -16.86 7.78
C PHE A 286 -0.42 -18.26 8.31
N HIS A 287 0.21 -18.33 9.48
CA HIS A 287 0.46 -19.56 10.22
C HIS A 287 -0.84 -20.36 10.39
N ARG A 288 -0.89 -21.53 9.78
CA ARG A 288 -2.05 -22.43 9.83
C ARG A 288 -2.49 -22.74 11.27
N ASN A 289 -1.54 -23.03 12.17
CA ASN A 289 -1.86 -23.36 13.55
C ASN A 289 -2.53 -22.18 14.27
N LYS A 290 -2.17 -20.93 13.94
CA LYS A 290 -2.80 -19.75 14.48
C LYS A 290 -4.18 -19.49 13.90
N LEU A 291 -4.39 -19.81 12.64
CA LEU A 291 -5.74 -19.80 12.05
C LEU A 291 -6.65 -20.84 12.71
N LEU A 292 -6.12 -22.06 12.97
CA LEU A 292 -6.86 -23.09 13.71
C LEU A 292 -7.12 -22.70 15.18
N GLU A 293 -6.26 -21.90 15.79
CA GLU A 293 -6.42 -21.41 17.16
C GLU A 293 -7.48 -20.31 17.26
N TYR A 294 -7.45 -19.32 16.35
CA TYR A 294 -8.24 -18.10 16.49
C TYR A 294 -9.50 -18.08 15.62
N VAL A 295 -9.43 -18.58 14.40
CA VAL A 295 -10.54 -18.53 13.42
C VAL A 295 -10.73 -19.90 12.73
N PRO A 296 -10.91 -21.01 13.47
CA PRO A 296 -10.96 -22.35 12.89
C PRO A 296 -12.14 -22.56 11.94
N ASN A 297 -13.23 -21.82 12.12
CA ASN A 297 -14.50 -22.02 11.41
C ASN A 297 -15.11 -20.76 10.82
N ASN A 298 -14.47 -19.61 10.91
CA ASN A 298 -15.06 -18.33 10.53
C ASN A 298 -13.98 -17.35 10.03
N ILE A 299 -13.87 -17.18 8.74
CA ILE A 299 -12.92 -16.26 8.10
C ILE A 299 -13.60 -15.13 7.33
N LEU A 300 -14.88 -15.31 6.96
CA LEU A 300 -15.55 -14.36 6.09
C LEU A 300 -15.64 -12.97 6.70
N SER A 301 -15.95 -12.88 8.00
CA SER A 301 -15.99 -11.59 8.70
C SER A 301 -14.63 -10.88 8.63
N ALA A 302 -13.53 -11.60 8.89
CA ALA A 302 -12.19 -11.05 8.84
C ALA A 302 -11.80 -10.60 7.43
N ILE A 303 -11.95 -11.46 6.43
CA ILE A 303 -11.49 -11.13 5.08
C ILE A 303 -12.29 -9.98 4.48
N HIS A 304 -13.60 -9.92 4.71
CA HIS A 304 -14.43 -8.79 4.28
C HIS A 304 -14.06 -7.49 4.99
N LEU A 305 -13.79 -7.55 6.31
CA LEU A 305 -13.33 -6.38 7.05
C LEU A 305 -12.04 -5.81 6.47
N TRP A 306 -11.08 -6.68 6.17
CA TRP A 306 -9.77 -6.25 5.64
C TRP A 306 -9.84 -5.81 4.19
N ASP A 307 -10.66 -6.45 3.34
CA ASP A 307 -10.97 -5.96 2.00
C ASP A 307 -11.58 -4.55 2.05
N ASN A 308 -12.48 -4.30 3.01
CA ASN A 308 -13.05 -2.98 3.23
C ASN A 308 -12.00 -1.96 3.70
N ILE A 309 -11.13 -2.33 4.64
CA ILE A 309 -10.06 -1.43 5.13
C ILE A 309 -9.15 -1.00 3.98
N VAL A 310 -8.69 -1.94 3.17
CA VAL A 310 -7.89 -1.63 1.98
C VAL A 310 -8.68 -0.77 1.00
N GLY A 311 -9.95 -1.13 0.73
CA GLY A 311 -10.84 -0.40 -0.17
C GLY A 311 -11.07 1.04 0.28
N TRP A 312 -11.32 1.28 1.56
CA TRP A 312 -11.49 2.64 2.10
C TRP A 312 -10.23 3.49 1.97
N GLN A 313 -9.05 2.89 2.16
CA GLN A 313 -7.80 3.62 1.91
C GLN A 313 -7.63 3.98 0.43
N GLN A 314 -7.98 3.06 -0.47
CA GLN A 314 -7.97 3.30 -1.91
C GLN A 314 -9.00 4.36 -2.34
N GLU A 315 -10.19 4.35 -1.74
CA GLU A 315 -11.21 5.40 -1.90
C GLU A 315 -10.64 6.78 -1.52
N LEU A 316 -9.96 6.86 -0.37
CA LEU A 316 -9.35 8.12 0.08
C LEU A 316 -8.26 8.63 -0.89
N MET A 317 -7.54 7.74 -1.55
CA MET A 317 -6.54 8.06 -2.58
C MET A 317 -7.15 8.43 -3.93
N GLY A 318 -8.44 8.16 -4.17
CA GLY A 318 -9.12 8.39 -5.44
C GLY A 318 -8.52 7.56 -6.59
N ILE A 319 -8.39 6.25 -6.39
CA ILE A 319 -7.88 5.32 -7.41
C ILE A 319 -8.93 4.35 -7.94
N ASP A 320 -10.21 4.65 -7.70
CA ASP A 320 -11.33 3.79 -8.10
C ASP A 320 -11.54 3.76 -9.62
N ASP A 321 -11.07 4.77 -10.34
CA ASP A 321 -11.14 4.86 -11.80
C ASP A 321 -10.21 3.85 -12.52
N VAL A 322 -9.17 3.39 -11.84
CA VAL A 322 -8.21 2.41 -12.39
C VAL A 322 -8.36 1.01 -11.78
N ARG A 323 -9.03 0.87 -10.65
CA ARG A 323 -9.25 -0.41 -9.98
C ARG A 323 -10.71 -0.87 -10.12
N PRO A 324 -10.97 -2.19 -10.33
CA PRO A 324 -9.96 -3.24 -10.59
C PRO A 324 -9.60 -3.42 -12.08
N SER A 325 -10.11 -2.56 -12.99
CA SER A 325 -10.04 -2.77 -14.44
C SER A 325 -8.63 -2.75 -15.02
N GLN A 326 -7.73 -1.97 -14.43
CA GLN A 326 -6.33 -1.83 -14.86
C GLN A 326 -5.34 -2.30 -13.79
N VAL A 327 -5.72 -2.23 -12.51
CA VAL A 327 -4.92 -2.67 -11.36
C VAL A 327 -5.75 -3.58 -10.48
N ASN A 328 -5.36 -4.84 -10.33
CA ASN A 328 -6.10 -5.85 -9.59
C ASN A 328 -5.24 -6.66 -8.59
N ASN A 329 -3.97 -6.31 -8.39
CA ASN A 329 -3.09 -6.98 -7.44
C ASN A 329 -3.60 -6.83 -6.00
N HIS A 330 -3.30 -7.84 -5.19
CA HIS A 330 -3.63 -7.86 -3.76
C HIS A 330 -2.49 -7.28 -2.91
N LEU A 331 -2.85 -6.69 -1.78
CA LEU A 331 -1.90 -6.56 -0.68
C LEU A 331 -1.64 -7.94 -0.08
N PHE A 332 -0.37 -8.28 0.12
CA PHE A 332 0.03 -9.57 0.66
C PHE A 332 0.44 -9.42 2.12
N ALA A 333 -0.33 -10.02 3.01
CA ALA A 333 -0.09 -9.97 4.46
C ALA A 333 0.48 -11.30 4.94
N ILE A 334 1.62 -11.24 5.62
CA ILE A 334 2.28 -12.41 6.21
C ILE A 334 2.25 -12.37 7.73
N SER A 335 2.51 -13.51 8.36
CA SER A 335 2.57 -13.62 9.82
C SER A 335 3.94 -14.10 10.29
N PRO A 336 4.96 -13.23 10.33
CA PRO A 336 6.28 -13.60 10.81
C PRO A 336 6.27 -13.99 12.29
N GLU A 337 7.28 -14.76 12.73
CA GLU A 337 7.43 -15.19 14.12
C GLU A 337 8.01 -14.09 15.03
N GLY A 338 8.56 -13.03 14.44
CA GLY A 338 9.05 -11.84 15.13
C GLY A 338 8.59 -10.55 14.46
N SER A 339 9.06 -9.41 14.97
CA SER A 339 8.69 -8.07 14.52
C SER A 339 7.18 -7.80 14.56
N TYR A 340 6.79 -6.88 15.41
CA TYR A 340 5.39 -6.67 15.78
C TYR A 340 4.47 -6.41 14.59
N MET A 341 4.73 -5.33 13.85
CA MET A 341 4.07 -4.96 12.58
C MET A 341 5.04 -4.17 11.72
N TRP A 342 4.91 -4.28 10.42
CA TRP A 342 5.75 -3.56 9.46
C TRP A 342 5.20 -3.62 8.04
N ALA A 343 5.63 -2.69 7.19
CA ALA A 343 5.32 -2.65 5.76
C ALA A 343 6.58 -2.47 4.91
N SER A 344 6.62 -3.15 3.79
CA SER A 344 7.67 -3.02 2.78
C SER A 344 7.08 -3.12 1.37
N ASP A 345 7.91 -3.00 0.35
CA ASP A 345 7.52 -3.44 -0.98
C ASP A 345 7.11 -4.93 -0.93
N TYR A 346 6.07 -5.26 -1.65
CA TYR A 346 5.49 -6.59 -1.87
C TYR A 346 4.70 -7.20 -0.71
N GLN A 347 4.79 -6.67 0.52
CA GLN A 347 4.13 -7.31 1.66
C GLN A 347 4.00 -6.41 2.89
N ILE A 348 3.06 -6.79 3.76
CA ILE A 348 2.92 -6.29 5.13
C ILE A 348 3.04 -7.45 6.11
N GLY A 349 3.59 -7.21 7.29
CA GLY A 349 3.81 -8.24 8.31
C GLY A 349 3.06 -7.97 9.61
N PHE A 350 2.42 -9.00 10.15
CA PHE A 350 1.80 -8.98 11.49
C PHE A 350 2.32 -10.17 12.28
N VAL A 351 2.95 -9.93 13.41
CA VAL A 351 3.50 -11.04 14.23
C VAL A 351 2.44 -12.10 14.49
N TYR A 352 2.79 -13.36 14.28
CA TYR A 352 1.84 -14.48 14.31
C TYR A 352 1.05 -14.61 15.61
N THR A 353 1.61 -14.15 16.74
CA THR A 353 0.95 -14.13 18.05
C THR A 353 -0.14 -13.06 18.17
N TYR A 354 -0.17 -12.09 17.26
CA TYR A 354 -1.15 -11.00 17.25
C TYR A 354 -2.36 -11.27 16.35
N LEU A 355 -2.36 -12.36 15.59
CA LEU A 355 -3.40 -12.65 14.60
C LEU A 355 -4.81 -12.71 15.22
N GLY A 356 -4.96 -13.20 16.45
CA GLY A 356 -6.26 -13.20 17.14
C GLY A 356 -6.85 -11.80 17.36
N ASN A 357 -6.01 -10.77 17.49
CA ASN A 357 -6.46 -9.40 17.67
C ASN A 357 -6.97 -8.76 16.39
N ILE A 358 -6.48 -9.20 15.22
CA ILE A 358 -6.79 -8.59 13.92
C ILE A 358 -7.75 -9.44 13.07
N LEU A 359 -7.94 -10.72 13.37
CA LEU A 359 -8.83 -11.60 12.62
C LEU A 359 -10.19 -11.81 13.29
N LEU A 360 -10.32 -11.55 14.58
CA LEU A 360 -11.59 -11.61 15.29
C LEU A 360 -12.23 -10.22 15.27
N GLU A 361 -13.37 -10.08 14.60
CA GLU A 361 -14.08 -8.81 14.48
C GLU A 361 -14.38 -8.17 15.85
N ASP A 362 -14.81 -8.98 16.82
CA ASP A 362 -15.04 -8.52 18.18
C ASP A 362 -13.77 -7.92 18.82
N ASN A 363 -12.60 -8.50 18.58
CA ASN A 363 -11.33 -7.96 19.07
C ASN A 363 -10.94 -6.67 18.36
N VAL A 364 -11.10 -6.61 17.04
CA VAL A 364 -10.88 -5.38 16.28
C VAL A 364 -11.79 -4.26 16.76
N MET A 365 -13.07 -4.59 17.04
CA MET A 365 -14.04 -3.64 17.53
C MET A 365 -13.88 -3.30 19.02
N ALA A 366 -13.27 -4.17 19.84
CA ALA A 366 -13.05 -3.93 21.27
C ALA A 366 -11.90 -2.96 21.57
N ALA A 367 -10.84 -2.98 20.77
CA ALA A 367 -9.65 -2.15 20.96
C ALA A 367 -9.25 -1.43 19.68
N GLU A 368 -9.17 -0.10 19.71
CA GLU A 368 -8.84 0.66 18.51
C GLU A 368 -7.44 0.33 17.96
N ASP A 369 -6.47 -0.03 18.83
CA ASP A 369 -5.12 -0.43 18.42
C ASP A 369 -5.13 -1.62 17.44
N ASN A 370 -6.11 -2.51 17.57
CA ASN A 370 -6.24 -3.70 16.71
C ASN A 370 -6.65 -3.35 15.27
N ALA A 371 -7.25 -2.19 15.05
CA ALA A 371 -7.52 -1.64 13.71
C ALA A 371 -6.46 -0.61 13.30
N TRP A 372 -5.98 0.21 14.25
CA TRP A 372 -5.03 1.27 14.00
C TRP A 372 -3.71 0.75 13.44
N GLY A 373 -3.06 -0.19 14.13
CA GLY A 373 -1.75 -0.71 13.73
C GLY A 373 -1.75 -1.27 12.31
N PRO A 374 -2.62 -2.23 11.97
CA PRO A 374 -2.70 -2.73 10.60
C PRO A 374 -3.05 -1.66 9.57
N ALA A 375 -3.94 -0.70 9.90
CA ALA A 375 -4.25 0.40 8.99
C ALA A 375 -3.07 1.36 8.79
N HIS A 376 -2.20 1.52 9.80
CA HIS A 376 -0.93 2.24 9.73
C HIS A 376 0.05 1.56 8.77
N GLU A 377 0.21 0.24 8.85
CA GLU A 377 1.09 -0.49 7.94
C GLU A 377 0.57 -0.46 6.49
N ILE A 378 -0.73 -0.63 6.28
CA ILE A 378 -1.33 -0.44 4.96
C ILE A 378 -1.18 1.02 4.49
N GLY A 379 -1.26 1.98 5.42
CA GLY A 379 -1.00 3.39 5.17
C GLY A 379 0.41 3.65 4.62
N HIS A 380 1.43 2.96 5.12
CA HIS A 380 2.79 3.01 4.56
C HIS A 380 2.88 2.54 3.10
N VAL A 381 2.00 1.62 2.69
CA VAL A 381 1.93 1.21 1.28
C VAL A 381 1.33 2.33 0.42
N HIS A 382 0.42 3.14 0.95
CA HIS A 382 -0.41 4.09 0.21
C HIS A 382 0.05 5.56 0.26
N GLN A 383 0.92 5.93 1.18
CA GLN A 383 1.19 7.33 1.52
C GLN A 383 2.14 8.07 0.57
N ALA A 384 2.85 7.39 -0.32
CA ALA A 384 4.04 7.96 -0.99
C ALA A 384 3.80 9.31 -1.70
N ALA A 385 2.59 9.53 -2.25
CA ALA A 385 2.24 10.80 -2.87
C ALA A 385 2.28 11.98 -1.88
N ILE A 386 1.91 11.75 -0.62
CA ILE A 386 1.79 12.78 0.43
C ILE A 386 2.87 12.67 1.50
N ASN A 387 3.87 11.82 1.29
CA ASN A 387 4.95 11.58 2.23
C ASN A 387 6.24 12.29 1.83
N TRP A 388 6.99 12.76 2.81
CA TRP A 388 8.38 13.22 2.72
C TRP A 388 9.08 12.97 4.05
N ALA A 389 10.41 12.97 4.07
CA ALA A 389 11.16 12.83 5.32
C ALA A 389 10.76 13.95 6.29
N SER A 390 10.48 13.65 7.53
CA SER A 390 9.78 14.37 8.61
C SER A 390 8.26 14.19 8.66
N SER A 391 7.68 13.33 7.82
CA SER A 391 6.24 13.03 7.88
C SER A 391 5.92 11.55 7.64
N THR A 392 6.93 10.67 7.65
CA THR A 392 6.76 9.27 7.25
C THR A 392 5.84 8.50 8.21
N GLU A 393 5.93 8.76 9.51
CA GLU A 393 5.09 8.10 10.52
C GLU A 393 3.78 8.86 10.83
N SER A 394 3.56 10.01 10.20
CA SER A 394 2.34 10.81 10.39
C SER A 394 1.43 10.86 9.18
N SER A 395 1.98 10.85 7.96
CA SER A 395 1.16 10.86 6.75
C SER A 395 0.39 9.57 6.54
N ASN A 396 0.95 8.41 6.91
CA ASN A 396 0.24 7.12 6.94
C ASN A 396 -0.88 7.09 7.99
N ASN A 397 -0.77 7.85 9.07
CA ASN A 397 -1.79 7.93 10.13
C ASN A 397 -3.04 8.72 9.75
N LEU A 398 -3.04 9.44 8.63
CA LEU A 398 -4.28 9.89 8.00
C LEU A 398 -5.19 8.69 7.71
N PHE A 399 -4.64 7.63 7.13
CA PHE A 399 -5.38 6.40 6.83
C PHE A 399 -5.83 5.70 8.10
N SER A 400 -5.00 5.63 9.12
CA SER A 400 -5.37 5.01 10.40
C SER A 400 -6.55 5.72 11.07
N ASN A 401 -6.50 7.05 11.19
CA ASN A 401 -7.62 7.84 11.71
C ASN A 401 -8.88 7.66 10.85
N PHE A 402 -8.74 7.61 9.53
CA PHE A 402 -9.85 7.40 8.62
C PHE A 402 -10.50 6.02 8.82
N ILE A 403 -9.70 4.96 9.00
CA ILE A 403 -10.21 3.62 9.24
C ILE A 403 -10.95 3.51 10.57
N ILE A 404 -10.40 4.03 11.66
CA ILE A 404 -11.11 4.01 12.95
C ILE A 404 -12.42 4.82 12.91
N TYR A 405 -12.47 5.90 12.11
CA TYR A 405 -13.69 6.62 11.83
C TYR A 405 -14.71 5.77 11.07
N LYS A 406 -14.30 5.11 9.98
CA LYS A 406 -15.16 4.21 9.17
C LYS A 406 -15.71 3.04 10.00
N LEU A 407 -14.93 2.53 10.94
CA LEU A 407 -15.34 1.49 11.87
C LEU A 407 -16.24 1.99 13.01
N GLY A 408 -16.54 3.28 13.07
CA GLY A 408 -17.34 3.87 14.15
C GLY A 408 -16.58 3.95 15.48
N LYS A 409 -15.26 3.88 15.46
CA LYS A 409 -14.40 4.07 16.64
C LYS A 409 -14.21 5.57 16.84
N TYR A 410 -15.01 6.19 17.67
CA TYR A 410 -15.10 7.64 17.79
C TYR A 410 -13.93 8.31 18.55
N LYS A 411 -12.72 7.81 18.38
CA LYS A 411 -11.51 8.43 18.95
C LYS A 411 -10.44 8.52 17.88
N SER A 412 -10.02 9.72 17.52
CA SER A 412 -8.81 9.90 16.73
C SER A 412 -7.59 9.95 17.66
N ARG A 413 -6.43 9.61 17.11
CA ARG A 413 -5.16 9.87 17.76
C ARG A 413 -4.58 11.19 17.29
N GLY A 414 -3.61 11.68 18.01
CA GLY A 414 -2.86 12.89 17.74
C GLY A 414 -2.98 13.93 18.82
N ASN A 415 -1.90 14.65 19.03
CA ASN A 415 -1.85 15.76 19.97
C ASN A 415 -2.85 16.86 19.57
N GLY A 416 -3.38 17.58 20.56
CA GLY A 416 -4.20 18.74 20.31
C GLY A 416 -3.37 19.96 19.83
N LEU A 417 -4.06 20.99 19.34
CA LEU A 417 -3.42 22.22 18.84
C LEU A 417 -2.61 22.97 19.90
N GLY A 418 -2.79 22.69 21.19
CA GLY A 418 -1.93 23.20 22.24
C GLY A 418 -0.45 22.81 22.08
N SER A 419 -0.18 21.59 21.60
CA SER A 419 1.18 21.12 21.26
C SER A 419 1.75 21.93 20.10
N VAL A 420 0.96 22.18 19.06
CA VAL A 420 1.35 23.01 17.91
C VAL A 420 1.63 24.44 18.34
N ALA A 421 0.77 25.03 19.14
CA ALA A 421 0.95 26.40 19.67
C ALA A 421 2.27 26.53 20.46
N THR A 422 2.58 25.52 21.29
CA THR A 422 3.82 25.49 22.06
C THR A 422 5.03 25.28 21.15
N ALA A 423 5.01 24.30 20.29
CA ALA A 423 6.11 23.99 19.36
C ALA A 423 6.44 25.19 18.46
N ARG A 424 5.43 25.76 17.82
CA ARG A 424 5.60 26.87 16.88
C ARG A 424 5.96 28.19 17.53
N TYR A 425 5.16 28.60 18.50
CA TYR A 425 5.22 29.99 19.00
C TYR A 425 6.05 30.15 20.28
N ALA A 426 6.05 29.16 21.16
CA ALA A 426 6.90 29.19 22.33
C ALA A 426 8.33 28.71 22.06
N ASN A 427 8.51 27.69 21.21
CA ASN A 427 9.80 27.08 20.94
C ASN A 427 10.40 27.48 19.58
N GLY A 428 9.65 28.15 18.70
CA GLY A 428 10.11 28.62 17.40
C GLY A 428 10.45 27.49 16.41
N GLN A 429 9.77 26.34 16.53
CA GLN A 429 10.04 25.17 15.69
C GLN A 429 9.38 25.31 14.31
N ALA A 430 10.03 24.78 13.27
CA ALA A 430 9.49 24.58 11.93
C ALA A 430 8.83 23.20 11.82
N TRP A 431 8.18 22.91 10.69
CA TRP A 431 7.55 21.60 10.47
C TRP A 431 8.47 20.42 10.76
N TYR A 432 9.68 20.42 10.20
CA TYR A 432 10.60 19.27 10.25
C TYR A 432 11.00 18.84 11.66
N ASN A 433 10.87 19.73 12.65
CA ASN A 433 11.26 19.49 14.04
C ASN A 433 10.19 19.85 15.05
N MET A 434 8.96 20.03 14.60
CA MET A 434 7.85 20.40 15.47
C MET A 434 7.55 19.25 16.46
N GLY A 435 7.59 19.59 17.76
CA GLY A 435 7.36 18.62 18.83
C GLY A 435 8.57 17.73 19.19
N ASP A 436 9.58 17.63 18.34
CA ASP A 436 10.83 16.90 18.62
C ASP A 436 11.96 17.87 18.96
N ALA A 437 12.45 17.82 20.19
CA ALA A 437 13.57 18.67 20.64
C ALA A 437 14.93 18.21 20.08
N THR A 438 15.03 16.97 19.57
CA THR A 438 16.28 16.38 19.08
C THR A 438 16.49 16.56 17.58
N HIS A 439 15.46 16.97 16.84
CA HIS A 439 15.45 17.12 15.38
C HIS A 439 15.71 15.82 14.59
N GLN A 440 15.66 14.68 15.26
CA GLN A 440 16.00 13.40 14.64
C GLN A 440 14.79 12.60 14.19
N ASN A 441 13.66 12.77 14.87
CA ASN A 441 12.44 12.04 14.60
C ASN A 441 11.26 12.99 14.53
N GLU A 442 10.31 12.62 13.72
CA GLU A 442 9.00 13.19 13.63
C GLU A 442 8.23 13.01 14.95
N ASP A 443 7.62 14.07 15.47
CA ASP A 443 6.56 13.94 16.47
C ASP A 443 5.27 13.50 15.78
N THR A 444 5.13 12.19 15.64
CA THR A 444 4.01 11.54 14.95
C THR A 444 2.65 12.05 15.46
N GLU A 445 2.52 12.19 16.79
CA GLU A 445 1.26 12.56 17.42
C GLU A 445 0.87 14.03 17.18
N THR A 446 1.85 14.89 16.94
CA THR A 446 1.61 16.28 16.57
C THR A 446 1.39 16.43 15.07
N HIS A 447 2.28 15.88 14.24
CA HIS A 447 2.23 16.04 12.78
C HIS A 447 0.97 15.42 12.14
N MET A 448 0.51 14.26 12.63
CA MET A 448 -0.69 13.62 12.09
C MET A 448 -1.95 14.50 12.21
N ARG A 449 -1.98 15.42 13.18
CA ARG A 449 -3.11 16.34 13.38
C ARG A 449 -3.33 17.26 12.18
N MET A 450 -2.29 17.65 11.46
CA MET A 450 -2.39 18.51 10.27
C MET A 450 -3.27 17.87 9.19
N ASN A 451 -2.92 16.65 8.79
CA ASN A 451 -3.66 15.93 7.76
C ASN A 451 -5.09 15.63 8.22
N TRP A 452 -5.27 15.37 9.53
CA TRP A 452 -6.57 15.12 10.10
C TRP A 452 -7.45 16.37 10.15
N GLN A 453 -6.90 17.56 10.40
CA GLN A 453 -7.65 18.82 10.31
C GLN A 453 -8.20 19.07 8.90
N LEU A 454 -7.40 18.82 7.86
CA LEU A 454 -7.83 18.91 6.46
C LEU A 454 -8.99 17.93 6.18
N TRP A 455 -8.89 16.69 6.69
CA TRP A 455 -9.98 15.73 6.54
C TRP A 455 -11.25 16.17 7.29
N ILE A 456 -11.13 16.62 8.53
CA ILE A 456 -12.26 17.12 9.33
C ILE A 456 -12.98 18.24 8.59
N TYR A 457 -12.24 19.25 8.17
CA TYR A 457 -12.84 20.42 7.53
C TYR A 457 -13.47 20.09 6.17
N TYR A 458 -12.72 19.46 5.30
CA TYR A 458 -13.20 19.24 3.93
C TYR A 458 -14.18 18.07 3.82
N HIS A 459 -13.89 16.95 4.43
CA HIS A 459 -14.74 15.76 4.32
C HIS A 459 -15.82 15.71 5.38
N ARG A 460 -15.46 15.81 6.67
CA ARG A 460 -16.42 15.65 7.75
C ARG A 460 -17.42 16.80 7.85
N CYS A 461 -16.98 18.04 7.64
CA CYS A 461 -17.85 19.21 7.54
C CYS A 461 -18.45 19.40 6.14
N GLU A 462 -18.17 18.53 5.18
CA GLU A 462 -18.72 18.49 3.83
C GLU A 462 -18.46 19.74 2.96
N TYR A 463 -17.35 20.46 3.24
CA TYR A 463 -16.99 21.64 2.43
C TYR A 463 -16.39 21.27 1.09
N LYS A 464 -15.70 20.11 0.99
CA LYS A 464 -15.19 19.53 -0.24
C LYS A 464 -14.87 18.04 -0.05
N THR A 465 -15.87 17.21 -0.27
CA THR A 465 -15.82 15.76 0.03
C THR A 465 -14.89 14.94 -0.88
N ASP A 466 -14.36 15.54 -1.95
CA ASP A 466 -13.36 14.97 -2.85
C ASP A 466 -11.96 15.61 -2.67
N PHE A 467 -11.72 16.33 -1.55
CA PHE A 467 -10.47 17.05 -1.31
C PHE A 467 -9.25 16.13 -1.36
N TRP A 468 -9.26 15.03 -0.60
CA TRP A 468 -8.13 14.12 -0.54
C TRP A 468 -7.90 13.39 -1.86
N GLN A 469 -8.95 12.92 -2.52
CA GLN A 469 -8.86 12.29 -3.85
C GLN A 469 -8.21 13.24 -4.86
N THR A 470 -8.65 14.49 -4.86
CA THR A 470 -8.09 15.55 -5.71
C THR A 470 -6.64 15.84 -5.36
N LEU A 471 -6.31 15.93 -4.06
CA LEU A 471 -4.94 16.20 -3.62
C LEU A 471 -3.98 15.07 -3.98
N PHE A 472 -4.36 13.81 -3.75
CA PHE A 472 -3.56 12.66 -4.18
C PHE A 472 -3.30 12.66 -5.68
N LYS A 473 -4.33 12.95 -6.48
CA LYS A 473 -4.19 13.06 -7.94
C LYS A 473 -3.19 14.15 -8.33
N LEU A 474 -3.30 15.34 -7.76
CA LEU A 474 -2.40 16.46 -8.02
C LEU A 474 -0.96 16.15 -7.59
N MET A 475 -0.77 15.48 -6.45
CA MET A 475 0.56 15.09 -5.98
C MET A 475 1.18 14.01 -6.87
N ARG A 476 0.40 13.09 -7.42
CA ARG A 476 0.89 12.16 -8.47
C ARG A 476 1.34 12.89 -9.74
N GLU A 477 0.67 13.98 -10.12
CA GLU A 477 1.08 14.82 -11.26
C GLU A 477 2.38 15.58 -10.98
N VAL A 478 2.62 16.01 -9.74
CA VAL A 478 3.91 16.60 -9.29
C VAL A 478 5.04 15.57 -9.41
N ASN A 479 4.73 14.30 -9.15
CA ASN A 479 5.61 13.15 -9.34
C ASN A 479 6.98 13.27 -8.65
N MET A 480 7.00 13.73 -7.40
CA MET A 480 8.20 13.73 -6.56
C MET A 480 8.26 12.48 -5.71
N THR A 481 9.36 11.76 -5.75
CA THR A 481 9.57 10.57 -4.91
C THR A 481 9.77 10.95 -3.45
N GLU A 482 9.62 9.96 -2.55
CA GLU A 482 9.76 10.15 -1.11
C GLU A 482 11.15 10.69 -0.71
N GLY A 483 12.21 10.30 -1.44
CA GLY A 483 13.60 10.68 -1.17
C GLY A 483 14.05 11.98 -1.81
N GLU A 484 13.24 12.60 -2.67
CA GLU A 484 13.59 13.86 -3.32
C GLU A 484 13.25 15.04 -2.43
N ASP A 485 14.26 15.89 -2.17
CA ASP A 485 14.17 17.17 -1.45
C ASP A 485 12.91 17.35 -0.57
N PRO A 486 12.93 16.88 0.70
CA PRO A 486 11.77 16.93 1.58
C PRO A 486 11.17 18.34 1.74
N GLY A 487 12.02 19.37 1.80
CA GLY A 487 11.58 20.74 1.92
C GLY A 487 10.81 21.23 0.70
N LYS A 488 11.25 20.84 -0.50
CA LYS A 488 10.54 21.15 -1.75
C LYS A 488 9.21 20.40 -1.80
N LYS A 489 9.18 19.12 -1.46
CA LYS A 489 7.95 18.32 -1.47
C LYS A 489 6.92 18.83 -0.46
N GLN A 490 7.37 19.28 0.72
CA GLN A 490 6.52 19.97 1.70
C GLN A 490 5.81 21.20 1.09
N LEU A 491 6.53 22.04 0.36
CA LEU A 491 5.95 23.25 -0.26
C LEU A 491 5.03 22.88 -1.45
N GLU A 492 5.38 21.88 -2.25
CA GLU A 492 4.49 21.36 -3.30
C GLU A 492 3.19 20.82 -2.71
N PHE A 493 3.26 20.09 -1.59
CA PHE A 493 2.06 19.64 -0.88
C PHE A 493 1.15 20.81 -0.49
N ALA A 494 1.70 21.89 0.08
CA ALA A 494 0.92 23.07 0.44
C ALA A 494 0.26 23.76 -0.75
N LYS A 495 0.98 23.87 -1.88
CA LYS A 495 0.47 24.41 -3.15
C LYS A 495 -0.66 23.55 -3.70
N MET A 496 -0.45 22.22 -3.76
CA MET A 496 -1.44 21.29 -4.28
C MET A 496 -2.66 21.15 -3.35
N ALA A 497 -2.49 21.25 -2.04
CA ALA A 497 -3.60 21.32 -1.09
C ALA A 497 -4.47 22.57 -1.31
N SER A 498 -3.85 23.73 -1.54
CA SER A 498 -4.57 24.96 -1.88
C SER A 498 -5.32 24.84 -3.21
N LYS A 499 -4.70 24.23 -4.22
CA LYS A 499 -5.35 23.94 -5.51
C LYS A 499 -6.50 22.95 -5.34
N ALA A 500 -6.32 21.86 -4.60
CA ALA A 500 -7.34 20.87 -4.32
C ALA A 500 -8.55 21.46 -3.60
N ALA A 501 -8.31 22.33 -2.62
CA ALA A 501 -9.33 23.06 -1.90
C ALA A 501 -9.99 24.18 -2.71
N ASN A 502 -9.32 24.67 -3.76
CA ASN A 502 -9.60 25.95 -4.42
C ASN A 502 -9.69 27.11 -3.38
N GLN A 503 -8.76 27.10 -2.42
CA GLN A 503 -8.67 28.09 -1.34
C GLN A 503 -7.21 28.38 -1.02
N ASN A 504 -6.93 29.62 -0.59
CA ASN A 504 -5.61 30.01 -0.10
C ASN A 504 -5.38 29.47 1.32
N LEU A 505 -4.57 28.43 1.45
CA LEU A 505 -4.29 27.77 2.72
C LEU A 505 -3.01 28.30 3.42
N THR A 506 -2.55 29.50 3.05
CA THR A 506 -1.31 30.05 3.59
C THR A 506 -1.33 30.13 5.11
N ASP A 507 -2.38 30.68 5.73
CA ASP A 507 -2.47 30.81 7.21
C ASP A 507 -2.45 29.45 7.91
N PHE A 508 -3.07 28.43 7.29
CA PHE A 508 -3.05 27.07 7.81
C PHE A 508 -1.63 26.50 7.83
N PHE A 509 -0.92 26.57 6.72
CA PHE A 509 0.45 26.03 6.63
C PHE A 509 1.49 26.89 7.35
N GLU A 510 1.24 28.19 7.51
CA GLU A 510 2.04 29.07 8.37
C GLU A 510 2.01 28.57 9.83
N MET A 511 0.80 28.30 10.35
CA MET A 511 0.64 27.73 11.69
C MET A 511 1.38 26.39 11.84
N TRP A 512 1.42 25.58 10.79
CA TRP A 512 2.11 24.29 10.78
C TRP A 512 3.63 24.40 10.48
N GLY A 513 4.17 25.62 10.37
CA GLY A 513 5.62 25.83 10.22
C GLY A 513 6.21 25.45 8.88
N PHE A 514 5.40 25.42 7.82
CA PHE A 514 5.86 25.10 6.47
C PHE A 514 6.73 26.18 5.85
N PHE A 515 6.53 27.45 6.26
CA PHE A 515 7.16 28.62 5.67
C PHE A 515 8.28 29.17 6.54
N GLU A 516 9.05 28.29 7.17
CA GLU A 516 10.26 28.63 7.90
C GLU A 516 11.49 28.24 7.07
N PRO A 517 12.46 29.14 6.86
CA PRO A 517 13.69 28.78 6.17
C PRO A 517 14.45 27.69 6.92
N VAL A 518 14.86 26.64 6.22
CA VAL A 518 15.56 25.50 6.78
C VAL A 518 16.71 25.10 5.86
N ASN A 519 17.87 24.80 6.42
CA ASN A 519 18.99 24.19 5.70
C ASN A 519 19.69 23.23 6.67
N THR A 520 19.22 22.00 6.70
CA THR A 520 19.72 20.98 7.62
C THR A 520 19.73 19.60 6.96
N THR A 521 20.23 18.62 7.69
CA THR A 521 20.11 17.20 7.34
C THR A 521 19.29 16.51 8.39
N ILE A 522 18.35 15.66 7.96
CA ILE A 522 17.52 14.83 8.85
C ILE A 522 17.74 13.36 8.57
N GLU A 523 17.57 12.57 9.62
CA GLU A 523 17.68 11.11 9.58
C GLU A 523 16.29 10.51 9.80
N GLN A 524 15.72 9.86 8.77
CA GLN A 524 14.47 9.12 8.88
C GLN A 524 14.40 8.06 7.77
N TYR A 525 14.72 6.81 8.08
CA TYR A 525 14.85 5.70 7.11
C TYR A 525 15.85 5.98 5.97
N GLY A 526 16.74 6.94 6.17
CA GLY A 526 17.73 7.45 5.27
C GLY A 526 18.20 8.82 5.72
N THR A 527 19.23 9.34 5.06
CA THR A 527 19.79 10.66 5.31
C THR A 527 19.34 11.62 4.22
N TYR A 528 18.63 12.68 4.59
CA TYR A 528 18.04 13.61 3.63
C TYR A 528 18.49 15.04 3.91
N LYS A 529 18.84 15.75 2.84
CA LYS A 529 19.03 17.20 2.91
C LYS A 529 17.65 17.87 2.91
N TYR A 530 17.35 18.54 3.99
CA TYR A 530 16.11 19.32 4.14
C TYR A 530 16.41 20.79 3.87
N TYR A 531 15.88 21.32 2.78
CA TYR A 531 16.16 22.68 2.35
C TYR A 531 14.88 23.44 1.97
N VAL A 532 14.64 24.55 2.66
CA VAL A 532 13.57 25.53 2.38
C VAL A 532 14.18 26.91 2.41
N SER A 533 14.15 27.65 1.31
CA SER A 533 14.65 29.02 1.22
C SER A 533 13.54 30.06 1.19
N ASP A 534 13.88 31.32 1.50
CA ASP A 534 12.93 32.44 1.39
C ASP A 534 12.34 32.59 -0.02
N ALA A 535 13.13 32.31 -1.06
CA ALA A 535 12.65 32.32 -2.45
C ALA A 535 11.60 31.24 -2.70
N MET A 536 11.83 29.99 -2.24
CA MET A 536 10.87 28.91 -2.37
C MET A 536 9.58 29.19 -1.59
N ILE A 537 9.69 29.78 -0.40
CA ILE A 537 8.55 30.18 0.42
C ILE A 537 7.73 31.25 -0.31
N TRP A 538 8.42 32.24 -0.86
CA TRP A 538 7.75 33.31 -1.60
C TRP A 538 6.99 32.75 -2.83
N GLU A 539 7.62 31.93 -3.62
CA GLU A 539 6.99 31.27 -4.78
C GLU A 539 5.76 30.44 -4.38
N ALA A 540 5.86 29.68 -3.28
CA ALA A 540 4.73 28.90 -2.77
C ALA A 540 3.57 29.78 -2.33
N LYS A 541 3.84 30.86 -1.59
CA LYS A 541 2.82 31.83 -1.14
C LYS A 541 2.18 32.58 -2.30
N GLU A 542 2.94 33.00 -3.30
CA GLU A 542 2.42 33.63 -4.54
C GLU A 542 1.51 32.67 -5.31
N TYR A 543 1.89 31.38 -5.42
CA TYR A 543 1.02 30.39 -6.05
C TYR A 543 -0.30 30.22 -5.26
N MET A 544 -0.24 30.14 -3.95
CA MET A 544 -1.42 29.93 -3.09
C MET A 544 -2.33 31.18 -3.08
N ALA A 545 -1.76 32.39 -3.21
CA ALA A 545 -2.50 33.65 -3.25
C ALA A 545 -3.42 33.80 -4.47
N GLN A 546 -3.28 32.95 -5.50
CA GLN A 546 -4.20 32.90 -6.64
C GLN A 546 -5.60 32.41 -6.26
N PHE A 547 -5.74 31.72 -5.14
CA PHE A 547 -7.01 31.18 -4.66
C PHE A 547 -7.68 32.09 -3.65
N PRO A 548 -9.02 32.07 -3.54
CA PRO A 548 -9.73 32.87 -2.56
C PRO A 548 -9.41 32.43 -1.13
N ALA A 549 -9.49 33.34 -0.19
CA ALA A 549 -9.36 33.01 1.23
C ALA A 549 -10.43 31.99 1.69
N PRO A 550 -10.11 31.13 2.65
CA PRO A 550 -11.10 30.26 3.28
C PRO A 550 -12.22 31.06 3.93
N LYS A 551 -13.43 30.50 3.92
CA LYS A 551 -14.59 31.13 4.59
C LYS A 551 -14.51 31.06 6.11
N HIS A 552 -13.68 30.20 6.65
CA HIS A 552 -13.57 29.92 8.08
C HIS A 552 -12.11 29.91 8.53
N ALA A 553 -11.89 30.23 9.82
CA ALA A 553 -10.61 30.05 10.48
C ALA A 553 -10.38 28.57 10.85
N PHE A 554 -10.40 27.70 9.83
CA PHE A 554 -10.40 26.24 10.03
C PHE A 554 -9.06 25.69 10.56
N GLN A 555 -7.99 26.48 10.55
CA GLN A 555 -6.73 26.12 11.19
C GLN A 555 -6.87 25.80 12.68
N TYR A 556 -7.97 26.21 13.30
CA TYR A 556 -8.28 25.93 14.71
C TYR A 556 -9.25 24.76 14.90
N ILE A 557 -9.63 24.06 13.85
CA ILE A 557 -10.56 22.93 13.95
C ILE A 557 -9.92 21.71 14.64
N GLU A 558 -10.65 21.10 15.56
CA GLU A 558 -10.28 19.85 16.22
C GLU A 558 -11.52 19.00 16.45
N ASP A 559 -11.40 17.69 16.37
CA ASP A 559 -12.47 16.74 16.59
C ASP A 559 -12.66 16.39 18.07
N ARG A 560 -13.16 17.34 18.85
CA ARG A 560 -13.34 17.18 20.28
C ARG A 560 -14.46 18.05 20.85
N LYS A 561 -14.95 17.67 22.03
CA LYS A 561 -15.73 18.57 22.88
C LYS A 561 -14.78 19.37 23.74
N LYS A 562 -14.90 20.69 23.73
CA LYS A 562 -14.05 21.58 24.52
C LYS A 562 -14.02 21.23 26.01
N SER A 563 -15.13 20.71 26.56
CA SER A 563 -15.25 20.32 27.96
C SER A 563 -14.52 19.02 28.35
N GLU A 564 -14.17 18.22 27.39
CA GLU A 564 -13.62 16.87 27.60
C GLU A 564 -12.12 16.77 27.32
N PHE A 565 -11.46 17.89 26.95
CA PHE A 565 -10.09 17.86 26.46
C PHE A 565 -9.08 18.37 27.50
N PRO A 566 -8.36 17.50 28.19
CA PRO A 566 -7.16 17.89 28.90
C PRO A 566 -6.05 18.22 27.91
N GLN A 567 -5.29 19.27 28.17
CA GLN A 567 -4.26 19.81 27.26
C GLN A 567 -3.17 18.84 26.81
N ASN A 568 -2.98 17.71 27.49
CA ASN A 568 -1.82 16.84 27.31
C ASN A 568 -2.17 15.41 26.91
N ASP A 569 -3.42 15.11 26.54
CA ASP A 569 -3.77 13.75 26.22
C ASP A 569 -4.11 13.61 24.72
N TYR A 570 -3.30 12.88 24.01
CA TYR A 570 -3.36 12.69 22.57
C TYR A 570 -4.42 11.67 22.10
N ARG A 571 -5.09 10.98 23.02
CA ARG A 571 -6.00 9.87 22.70
C ARG A 571 -7.49 10.21 22.84
N TYR A 572 -7.85 11.47 22.98
CA TYR A 572 -9.20 11.82 23.41
C TYR A 572 -10.11 12.47 22.43
N SER A 573 -9.68 12.66 21.22
CA SER A 573 -10.57 13.30 20.27
C SER A 573 -11.67 12.35 19.88
N ALA A 574 -12.91 12.71 20.15
CA ALA A 574 -14.06 12.01 19.61
C ALA A 574 -14.11 12.27 18.10
N VAL A 575 -13.70 11.29 17.32
CA VAL A 575 -13.67 11.40 15.86
C VAL A 575 -15.05 11.76 15.34
N GLY A 576 -15.16 12.95 14.77
CA GLY A 576 -16.40 13.38 14.15
C GLY A 576 -17.49 13.76 15.14
N ASP A 577 -17.16 14.24 16.36
CA ASP A 577 -18.14 14.89 17.20
C ASP A 577 -18.74 16.10 16.47
N VAL A 578 -19.98 15.96 16.05
CA VAL A 578 -20.69 16.94 15.21
C VAL A 578 -21.00 18.20 16.00
N GLY A 579 -21.13 18.11 17.34
CA GLY A 579 -21.50 19.25 18.18
C GLY A 579 -20.47 20.38 18.14
N TYR A 580 -19.19 20.04 18.13
CA TYR A 580 -18.12 21.05 18.03
C TYR A 580 -17.99 21.65 16.62
N TYR A 581 -18.28 20.85 15.58
CA TYR A 581 -18.18 21.30 14.18
C TYR A 581 -19.33 22.17 13.73
N THR A 582 -20.42 22.24 14.44
CA THR A 582 -21.54 23.13 14.16
C THR A 582 -21.08 24.58 14.00
N GLN A 583 -20.05 24.99 14.78
CA GLN A 583 -19.47 26.31 14.68
C GLN A 583 -18.92 26.62 13.27
N PHE A 584 -18.29 25.66 12.62
CA PHE A 584 -17.73 25.83 11.29
C PHE A 584 -18.82 25.66 10.22
N LYS A 585 -19.64 24.64 10.33
CA LYS A 585 -20.69 24.31 9.35
C LYS A 585 -21.77 25.41 9.26
N GLU A 586 -22.15 25.99 10.38
CA GLU A 586 -23.21 27.00 10.47
C GLU A 586 -22.68 28.43 10.54
N ASN A 587 -21.35 28.63 10.44
CA ASN A 587 -20.70 29.92 10.55
C ASN A 587 -21.14 30.70 11.82
N GLN A 588 -21.06 30.04 12.96
CA GLN A 588 -21.54 30.53 14.24
C GLN A 588 -20.90 31.90 14.60
N LYS A 589 -21.75 32.83 15.00
CA LYS A 589 -21.33 34.14 15.48
C LYS A 589 -21.15 34.14 17.00
N ILE A 590 -20.21 34.95 17.48
CA ILE A 590 -20.08 35.26 18.90
C ILE A 590 -21.19 36.25 19.28
N THR A 591 -22.13 35.81 20.09
CA THR A 591 -23.30 36.59 20.53
C THR A 591 -23.16 37.04 21.96
N LYS A 592 -22.39 36.33 22.79
CA LYS A 592 -22.15 36.65 24.21
C LYS A 592 -20.99 37.61 24.38
N ALA A 593 -21.09 38.49 25.34
CA ALA A 593 -19.92 39.28 25.75
C ALA A 593 -18.89 38.37 26.41
N ILE A 594 -17.75 38.23 25.75
CA ILE A 594 -16.61 37.44 26.26
C ILE A 594 -15.81 38.37 27.20
N LYS A 595 -15.38 37.81 28.33
CA LYS A 595 -14.49 38.52 29.28
C LYS A 595 -13.23 37.70 29.51
N ALA A 596 -12.09 38.34 29.42
CA ALA A 596 -10.79 37.77 29.72
C ALA A 596 -10.24 38.33 31.05
N GLU A 597 -9.72 37.42 31.87
CA GLU A 597 -8.97 37.79 33.09
C GLU A 597 -7.54 37.26 32.94
N LEU A 598 -6.57 38.11 33.24
CA LEU A 598 -5.15 37.77 33.21
C LEU A 598 -4.58 37.82 34.62
N ALA A 599 -4.16 36.67 35.16
CA ALA A 599 -3.47 36.56 36.44
C ALA A 599 -2.03 36.08 36.20
N GLY A 600 -1.10 37.01 36.16
CA GLY A 600 0.27 36.73 35.71
C GLY A 600 0.30 36.37 34.22
N ARG A 601 0.54 35.12 33.91
CA ARG A 601 0.48 34.58 32.52
C ARG A 601 -0.71 33.69 32.28
N LYS A 602 -1.51 33.42 33.32
CA LYS A 602 -2.70 32.59 33.21
C LYS A 602 -3.88 33.41 32.71
N VAL A 603 -4.45 32.99 31.60
CA VAL A 603 -5.64 33.58 30.99
C VAL A 603 -6.85 32.72 31.36
N SER A 604 -7.93 33.37 31.80
CA SER A 604 -9.23 32.73 32.04
C SER A 604 -10.31 33.50 31.26
N ILE A 605 -11.05 32.80 30.43
CA ILE A 605 -12.05 33.38 29.54
C ILE A 605 -13.45 32.94 29.99
N GLN A 606 -14.32 33.91 30.25
CA GLN A 606 -15.73 33.71 30.53
C GLN A 606 -16.55 33.89 29.26
N ASN A 607 -17.56 33.04 29.03
CA ASN A 607 -18.42 33.01 27.84
C ASN A 607 -17.65 32.79 26.52
N GLY A 608 -16.53 32.08 26.58
CA GLY A 608 -15.67 31.82 25.40
C GLY A 608 -16.07 30.62 24.54
N ASP A 609 -17.18 29.96 24.84
CA ASP A 609 -17.65 28.75 24.17
C ASP A 609 -18.06 28.96 22.70
N GLU A 610 -18.38 30.18 22.29
CA GLU A 610 -18.69 30.54 20.90
C GLU A 610 -17.46 30.93 20.07
N ALA A 611 -16.27 31.07 20.69
CA ALA A 611 -15.02 31.33 19.97
C ALA A 611 -14.33 30.02 19.56
N VAL A 612 -13.74 30.00 18.38
CA VAL A 612 -12.97 28.83 17.89
C VAL A 612 -11.55 28.80 18.42
N ALA A 613 -11.00 29.99 18.71
CA ALA A 613 -9.67 30.16 19.33
C ALA A 613 -9.54 31.54 20.03
N PHE A 614 -8.46 31.66 20.78
CA PHE A 614 -8.01 32.94 21.38
C PHE A 614 -6.60 33.20 20.87
N GLU A 615 -6.41 34.32 20.21
CA GLU A 615 -5.12 34.73 19.62
C GLU A 615 -4.49 35.88 20.42
N LEU A 616 -3.24 35.71 20.79
CA LEU A 616 -2.39 36.83 21.30
C LEU A 616 -1.63 37.37 20.10
N ARG A 617 -1.88 38.64 19.75
CA ARG A 617 -1.27 39.32 18.60
C ARG A 617 -0.52 40.59 19.01
N GLU A 618 0.49 40.94 18.23
CA GLU A 618 1.25 42.16 18.42
C GLU A 618 0.48 43.36 17.87
N ASN A 619 0.40 44.42 18.64
CA ASN A 619 -0.19 45.72 18.32
C ASN A 619 -1.70 45.71 18.02
N ASP A 620 -2.18 45.00 17.01
CA ASP A 620 -3.57 44.99 16.57
C ASP A 620 -4.01 43.61 16.02
N GLU A 621 -5.23 43.53 15.51
CA GLU A 621 -5.83 42.30 14.98
C GLU A 621 -5.12 41.74 13.75
N ASN A 622 -4.35 42.54 13.03
CA ASN A 622 -3.56 42.16 11.85
C ASN A 622 -2.08 41.97 12.19
N GLY A 623 -1.69 42.29 13.44
CA GLY A 623 -0.34 42.09 13.90
C GLY A 623 0.12 40.65 13.95
N LYS A 624 1.42 40.43 14.12
CA LYS A 624 2.01 39.10 14.20
C LYS A 624 1.31 38.27 15.27
N LEU A 625 0.93 37.02 14.93
CA LEU A 625 0.45 36.03 15.89
C LEU A 625 1.61 35.62 16.81
N LEU A 626 1.48 35.91 18.10
CA LEU A 626 2.48 35.58 19.12
C LEU A 626 2.23 34.23 19.78
N TYR A 627 0.94 33.92 20.02
CA TYR A 627 0.50 32.67 20.62
C TYR A 627 -1.00 32.47 20.38
N PHE A 628 -1.48 31.24 20.45
CA PHE A 628 -2.91 30.95 20.42
C PHE A 628 -3.29 29.82 21.39
N SER A 629 -4.56 29.77 21.74
CA SER A 629 -5.16 28.65 22.46
C SER A 629 -6.57 28.40 21.96
N THR A 630 -6.96 27.13 21.91
CA THR A 630 -8.35 26.70 21.65
C THR A 630 -9.14 26.46 22.94
N PHE A 631 -8.52 26.75 24.11
CA PHE A 631 -9.12 26.58 25.44
C PHE A 631 -9.50 27.92 26.08
N THR A 632 -10.54 27.87 26.90
CA THR A 632 -10.96 29.03 27.69
C THR A 632 -10.10 29.29 28.92
N THR A 633 -9.20 28.40 29.28
CA THR A 633 -8.18 28.59 30.31
C THR A 633 -6.85 28.07 29.78
N PHE A 634 -5.84 28.94 29.80
CA PHE A 634 -4.51 28.56 29.31
C PHE A 634 -3.43 29.46 29.96
N GLU A 635 -2.19 29.03 29.86
CA GLU A 635 -1.02 29.78 30.29
C GLU A 635 -0.21 30.25 29.10
N ILE A 636 0.13 31.54 29.05
CA ILE A 636 1.00 32.09 28.01
C ILE A 636 2.45 31.70 28.38
N PRO A 637 3.17 30.93 27.51
CA PRO A 637 4.53 30.54 27.80
C PRO A 637 5.47 31.70 28.12
N SER A 638 6.44 31.47 29.02
CA SER A 638 7.39 32.52 29.46
C SER A 638 8.26 33.06 28.32
N SER A 639 8.49 32.28 27.25
CA SER A 639 9.22 32.71 26.06
C SER A 639 8.47 33.77 25.22
N ILE A 640 7.16 33.87 25.35
CA ILE A 640 6.34 34.86 24.61
C ILE A 640 6.47 36.25 25.23
N LEU A 641 6.89 37.22 24.42
CA LEU A 641 6.95 38.62 24.82
C LEU A 641 5.54 39.24 24.76
N MET A 642 5.10 39.78 25.87
CA MET A 642 3.75 40.37 25.99
C MET A 642 3.69 41.88 25.77
N VAL A 643 4.81 42.49 25.37
CA VAL A 643 4.87 43.94 25.11
C VAL A 643 4.00 44.26 23.89
N ASN A 644 3.06 45.18 24.05
CA ASN A 644 2.06 45.56 23.03
C ASN A 644 1.17 44.39 22.54
N ALA A 645 1.15 43.25 23.25
CA ALA A 645 0.30 42.14 22.92
C ALA A 645 -1.18 42.42 23.26
N LYS A 646 -2.07 42.02 22.38
CA LYS A 646 -3.52 42.10 22.55
C LYS A 646 -4.15 40.72 22.35
N LEU A 647 -5.15 40.42 23.16
CA LEU A 647 -5.86 39.16 23.13
C LEU A 647 -7.16 39.30 22.33
N TYR A 648 -7.40 38.41 21.40
CA TYR A 648 -8.60 38.37 20.57
C TYR A 648 -9.31 37.04 20.69
N ALA A 649 -10.63 37.08 20.76
CA ALA A 649 -11.47 35.91 20.48
C ALA A 649 -11.69 35.80 18.96
N VAL A 650 -11.50 34.61 18.41
CA VAL A 650 -11.67 34.31 16.97
C VAL A 650 -13.02 33.67 16.72
N GLN A 651 -13.85 34.30 15.90
CA GLN A 651 -15.12 33.77 15.45
C GLN A 651 -14.88 32.73 14.33
N ALA A 652 -15.85 31.87 14.07
CA ALA A 652 -15.72 30.80 13.05
C ALA A 652 -15.37 31.33 11.63
N ASP A 653 -15.83 32.53 11.27
CA ASP A 653 -15.51 33.18 9.99
C ASP A 653 -14.16 33.94 9.99
N GLY A 654 -13.38 33.79 11.04
CA GLY A 654 -12.07 34.45 11.19
C GLY A 654 -12.13 35.87 11.75
N LYS A 655 -13.31 36.45 12.02
CA LYS A 655 -13.42 37.74 12.65
C LYS A 655 -12.83 37.72 14.06
N ARG A 656 -12.00 38.70 14.37
CA ARG A 656 -11.35 38.89 15.68
C ARG A 656 -12.09 39.90 16.53
N ILE A 657 -12.34 39.59 17.78
CA ILE A 657 -12.98 40.45 18.77
C ILE A 657 -11.98 40.67 19.89
N LEU A 658 -11.61 41.95 20.12
CA LEU A 658 -10.66 42.34 21.19
C LEU A 658 -11.29 42.01 22.55
N LEU A 659 -10.50 41.37 23.43
CA LEU A 659 -10.89 41.02 24.80
C LEU A 659 -10.27 41.93 25.86
#